data_0c527c48bd0d25104dc8a84272438b2a
#
_entry.id   0c527c48bd0d25104dc8a84272438b2a
#
_cell.length_a   1.000
_cell.length_b   1.000
_cell.length_c   1.000
_cell.angle_alpha   90.00
_cell.angle_beta   90.00
_cell.angle_gamma   90.00
#
_symmetry.space_group_name_H-M   'P 1'
#
loop_
_entity.id
_entity.type
_entity.pdbx_description
1 polymer ?
#
loop_
_entity_poly.entity_id
_entity_poly.type
_entity_poly.pdbx_seq_one_letter_code
_entity_poly.pdbx_strand_id
1 'polypeptide(L)'
;ARSLARHPRASLALLIRLFGDKSWKIRSRAAAAVTRMSKNAVEALKLAIDDNDSNIRFWAAICIGHLRDRTHTRILLEKLQDRDIGVRIAALRALREIGDPNVAAKLFEALSQPSEQIRDLIYEILKDFGTHSIPYLMESLSSEYWMGRALAAQALTDMGSEAVFPLVSALESQDKERRYWAIRILGKMHEQTAYADIKKFLSDPDPEIRMAALESMGYYLNPDAVPAMIERFLDPAWVVRKHACRAIVKFGTKAVSNLLKALSSVEEDVRYWSLRAIGEIKPRGIYPHLIKLFKDRSWTIRKTTSDVLGGYGEDALMELTALATDSTDSEARYWVLRSLGRIRAGMSLPLLFRALEDPSESIRDAAQKALANYGSEIIDDLFALLKSEKRMLLESVCATFTRIGPALMVPKLCRNLGKFDEHVNYWIRRALTTFGNEARPHVIQLLQSKSEEIRRQAILSLGLIGKHSDSEAIQPHLKDEFWPARIAAAETLGTLGDASAVNALIEALEDEDEDLAMAAIISLGRIGDERAVPGLISTLQRESWALKFQAIKILGEMRVNRAFVDLVKLLDEDTLDLKIHIIRSLARISHPRCYEELKKRFDKEQESEARLAYIEALAELGNPAIVTEFVKMAQNKDNWDERRAAIRALGIMRVVNARSVLIQALKDKDAVISREALAALEQILPPEEFRKTEKAIAAARRQQEMFQKAFNEGMRQMRLGAMREAEKFLKEAIKINSRAAYVYSALGNLYYKTGKLIDATKAYVMATTISPEDITLKLNLGMVYYRRRAYKEAAQVFGKVAKSAGPKSQQGQYASKMIARINVEARQSSAPPEFE
;
A
#
# COMPACT_ATOMS: atom_id res chain seq x y z
N ALA A 1 -21.77 79.05 33.26
CA ALA A 1 -20.33 79.32 33.54
C ALA A 1 -20.10 80.68 34.23
N ARG A 2 -20.62 81.85 33.72
CA ARG A 2 -20.44 83.17 34.35
C ARG A 2 -21.09 83.35 35.74
N SER A 3 -22.23 82.75 36.08
CA SER A 3 -22.84 82.79 37.38
C SER A 3 -22.17 81.91 38.44
N LEU A 4 -21.50 80.89 38.08
CA LEU A 4 -20.76 79.96 38.95
C LEU A 4 -19.41 80.56 39.43
N ALA A 5 -18.94 81.64 38.78
CA ALA A 5 -17.70 82.32 39.12
C ALA A 5 -17.84 83.26 40.37
N ARG A 6 -19.11 83.54 40.83
CA ARG A 6 -19.34 84.43 41.94
C ARG A 6 -19.24 83.76 43.36
N HIS A 7 -19.32 82.41 43.41
CA HIS A 7 -19.16 81.64 44.65
C HIS A 7 -18.35 80.39 44.37
N PRO A 8 -17.05 80.51 44.20
CA PRO A 8 -16.23 79.44 43.67
C PRO A 8 -16.24 78.15 44.48
N ARG A 9 -16.28 78.23 45.84
CA ARG A 9 -16.34 77.04 46.70
C ARG A 9 -17.67 76.29 46.71
N ALA A 10 -18.79 76.99 46.69
CA ALA A 10 -20.10 76.33 46.64
C ALA A 10 -20.41 75.75 45.25
N SER A 11 -20.01 76.42 44.21
CA SER A 11 -20.09 75.96 42.79
C SER A 11 -19.25 74.71 42.56
N LEU A 12 -18.06 74.68 43.16
CA LEU A 12 -17.16 73.53 43.05
C LEU A 12 -17.73 72.25 43.69
N ALA A 13 -18.30 72.36 44.92
CA ALA A 13 -18.92 71.23 45.58
C ALA A 13 -20.09 70.67 44.81
N LEU A 14 -20.91 71.52 44.18
CA LEU A 14 -22.00 71.07 43.32
C LEU A 14 -21.46 70.37 42.02
N LEU A 15 -20.43 70.91 41.38
CA LEU A 15 -19.84 70.29 40.18
C LEU A 15 -19.27 68.91 40.51
N ILE A 16 -18.61 68.76 41.67
CA ILE A 16 -18.08 67.45 42.12
C ILE A 16 -19.21 66.47 42.37
N ARG A 17 -20.30 66.86 43.00
CA ARG A 17 -21.47 65.99 43.16
C ARG A 17 -22.02 65.50 41.80
N LEU A 18 -21.97 66.34 40.75
CA LEU A 18 -22.36 65.92 39.38
C LEU A 18 -21.44 64.88 38.74
N PHE A 19 -20.32 64.55 39.31
CA PHE A 19 -19.48 63.42 38.87
C PHE A 19 -20.19 62.08 39.16
N GLY A 20 -21.11 62.01 40.11
CA GLY A 20 -21.96 60.86 40.37
C GLY A 20 -23.28 60.84 39.60
N ASP A 21 -23.51 61.78 38.70
CA ASP A 21 -24.74 61.82 37.90
C ASP A 21 -24.93 60.55 36.99
N LYS A 22 -26.19 60.17 36.80
CA LYS A 22 -26.49 59.01 35.94
C LYS A 22 -26.06 59.24 34.47
N SER A 23 -26.11 60.51 33.99
CA SER A 23 -25.77 60.86 32.65
C SER A 23 -24.27 61.07 32.46
N TRP A 24 -23.63 60.29 31.58
CA TRP A 24 -22.23 60.46 31.23
C TRP A 24 -21.93 61.90 30.70
N LYS A 25 -22.90 62.46 29.94
CA LYS A 25 -22.73 63.84 29.39
C LYS A 25 -22.68 64.89 30.47
N ILE A 26 -23.42 64.69 31.58
CA ILE A 26 -23.36 65.62 32.73
C ILE A 26 -22.05 65.45 33.44
N ARG A 27 -21.61 64.21 33.75
CA ARG A 27 -20.35 63.94 34.40
C ARG A 27 -19.16 64.53 33.66
N SER A 28 -19.08 64.33 32.32
CA SER A 28 -17.98 64.84 31.51
C SER A 28 -17.97 66.38 31.44
N ARG A 29 -19.15 67.02 31.37
CA ARG A 29 -19.24 68.52 31.38
C ARG A 29 -18.90 69.10 32.74
N ALA A 30 -19.27 68.46 33.81
CA ALA A 30 -18.89 68.85 35.14
C ALA A 30 -17.39 68.74 35.35
N ALA A 31 -16.74 67.63 34.85
CA ALA A 31 -15.29 67.46 34.90
C ALA A 31 -14.57 68.54 34.11
N ALA A 32 -15.03 68.82 32.88
CA ALA A 32 -14.46 69.95 32.07
C ALA A 32 -14.61 71.34 32.75
N ALA A 33 -15.68 71.54 33.52
CA ALA A 33 -15.85 72.79 34.25
C ALA A 33 -14.87 72.85 35.45
N VAL A 34 -14.74 71.76 36.19
CA VAL A 34 -13.82 71.67 37.36
C VAL A 34 -12.35 71.82 36.88
N THR A 35 -11.97 71.16 35.82
CA THR A 35 -10.62 71.27 35.27
C THR A 35 -10.25 72.72 34.91
N ARG A 36 -11.24 73.52 34.38
CA ARG A 36 -11.01 74.98 34.09
C ARG A 36 -10.80 75.84 35.33
N MET A 37 -11.26 75.33 36.48
CA MET A 37 -11.02 76.06 37.76
C MET A 37 -9.59 75.91 38.29
N SER A 38 -8.85 75.04 37.66
CA SER A 38 -7.40 74.86 37.91
C SER A 38 -7.04 74.74 39.42
N LYS A 39 -6.10 75.44 39.91
CA LYS A 39 -5.58 75.40 41.30
C LYS A 39 -6.69 75.56 42.38
N ASN A 40 -7.79 76.23 42.09
CA ASN A 40 -8.87 76.39 43.05
C ASN A 40 -9.69 75.09 43.28
N ALA A 41 -9.55 74.10 42.41
CA ALA A 41 -10.26 72.83 42.53
C ALA A 41 -9.46 71.73 43.26
N VAL A 42 -8.18 72.00 43.49
CA VAL A 42 -7.24 70.93 43.99
C VAL A 42 -7.66 70.27 45.27
N GLU A 43 -7.96 71.05 46.32
CA GLU A 43 -8.32 70.50 47.61
C GLU A 43 -9.66 69.79 47.60
N ALA A 44 -10.61 70.21 46.81
CA ALA A 44 -11.88 69.53 46.65
C ALA A 44 -11.75 68.25 45.81
N LEU A 45 -10.84 68.22 44.83
CA LEU A 45 -10.56 67.02 44.08
C LEU A 45 -9.81 65.99 44.89
N LYS A 46 -8.91 66.37 45.80
CA LYS A 46 -8.27 65.50 46.78
C LYS A 46 -9.25 64.81 47.71
N LEU A 47 -10.32 65.49 48.08
CA LEU A 47 -11.42 64.88 48.87
C LEU A 47 -12.28 63.96 47.99
N ALA A 48 -12.58 64.40 46.77
CA ALA A 48 -13.46 63.68 45.85
C ALA A 48 -12.84 62.35 45.33
N ILE A 49 -11.50 62.23 45.33
CA ILE A 49 -10.82 61.02 44.87
C ILE A 49 -10.96 59.86 45.89
N ASP A 50 -11.40 60.14 47.13
CA ASP A 50 -11.66 59.17 48.19
C ASP A 50 -13.15 58.98 48.44
N ASP A 51 -14.04 59.51 47.58
CA ASP A 51 -15.47 59.39 47.70
C ASP A 51 -15.98 57.91 47.61
N ASN A 52 -17.10 57.65 48.23
CA ASN A 52 -17.68 56.29 48.14
C ASN A 52 -18.16 55.90 46.73
N ASP A 53 -18.58 56.87 45.93
CA ASP A 53 -19.07 56.67 44.54
C ASP A 53 -17.87 56.53 43.61
N SER A 54 -17.75 55.39 42.92
CA SER A 54 -16.67 55.14 41.93
C SER A 54 -16.69 56.14 40.78
N ASN A 55 -17.81 56.69 40.36
CA ASN A 55 -17.87 57.71 39.32
C ASN A 55 -17.26 59.00 39.78
N ILE A 56 -17.47 59.38 41.07
CA ILE A 56 -16.86 60.59 41.63
C ILE A 56 -15.37 60.43 41.67
N ARG A 57 -14.88 59.28 42.18
CA ARG A 57 -13.43 58.97 42.18
C ARG A 57 -12.82 58.97 40.78
N PHE A 58 -13.53 58.32 39.82
CA PHE A 58 -13.08 58.28 38.43
C PHE A 58 -12.86 59.69 37.86
N TRP A 59 -13.89 60.55 37.92
CA TRP A 59 -13.79 61.87 37.37
C TRP A 59 -12.84 62.78 38.14
N ALA A 60 -12.71 62.59 39.45
CA ALA A 60 -11.69 63.28 40.24
C ALA A 60 -10.26 62.93 39.74
N ALA A 61 -9.98 61.63 39.52
CA ALA A 61 -8.68 61.21 38.98
C ALA A 61 -8.42 61.83 37.61
N ILE A 62 -9.36 61.81 36.69
CA ILE A 62 -9.24 62.47 35.37
C ILE A 62 -8.99 63.97 35.53
N CYS A 63 -9.70 64.69 36.39
CA CYS A 63 -9.46 66.12 36.58
C CYS A 63 -8.09 66.42 37.17
N ILE A 64 -7.62 65.62 38.10
CA ILE A 64 -6.25 65.72 38.69
C ILE A 64 -5.22 65.52 37.57
N GLY A 65 -5.40 64.54 36.68
CA GLY A 65 -4.48 64.33 35.55
C GLY A 65 -4.38 65.57 34.63
N HIS A 66 -5.49 66.15 34.30
CA HIS A 66 -5.56 67.37 33.45
C HIS A 66 -4.90 68.62 34.10
N LEU A 67 -4.71 68.65 35.42
CA LEU A 67 -3.96 69.69 36.07
C LEU A 67 -2.46 69.62 35.72
N ARG A 68 -1.94 68.47 35.36
CA ARG A 68 -0.54 68.17 34.97
C ARG A 68 0.47 68.62 36.08
N ASP A 69 0.03 68.52 37.35
CA ASP A 69 0.85 68.90 38.49
C ASP A 69 1.41 67.62 39.16
N ARG A 70 2.73 67.51 39.15
CA ARG A 70 3.47 66.39 39.72
C ARG A 70 3.26 66.21 41.24
N THR A 71 2.86 67.26 41.98
CA THR A 71 2.59 67.13 43.40
C THR A 71 1.43 66.16 43.71
N HIS A 72 0.60 65.82 42.72
CA HIS A 72 -0.58 64.93 42.86
C HIS A 72 -0.33 63.50 42.47
N THR A 73 0.84 63.21 42.02
CA THR A 73 1.25 61.87 41.54
C THR A 73 1.01 60.81 42.64
N ARG A 74 1.35 61.11 43.91
CA ARG A 74 1.20 60.19 45.01
C ARG A 74 -0.25 59.75 45.21
N ILE A 75 -1.19 60.63 45.15
CA ILE A 75 -2.61 60.36 45.35
C ILE A 75 -3.18 59.46 44.26
N LEU A 76 -2.72 59.65 43.03
CA LEU A 76 -3.11 58.81 41.88
C LEU A 76 -2.45 57.45 41.94
N LEU A 77 -1.23 57.31 42.45
CA LEU A 77 -0.60 56.02 42.70
C LEU A 77 -1.37 55.15 43.71
N GLU A 78 -1.88 55.77 44.77
CA GLU A 78 -2.73 55.07 45.74
C GLU A 78 -4.01 54.54 45.11
N LYS A 79 -4.57 55.22 44.04
CA LYS A 79 -5.76 54.78 43.30
C LYS A 79 -5.50 53.68 42.29
N LEU A 80 -4.30 53.27 42.11
CA LEU A 80 -4.01 52.03 41.36
C LEU A 80 -4.49 50.78 42.08
N GLN A 81 -4.75 50.86 43.36
CA GLN A 81 -5.33 49.82 44.17
C GLN A 81 -6.84 50.00 44.44
N ASP A 82 -7.50 50.94 43.75
CA ASP A 82 -8.94 51.16 43.91
C ASP A 82 -9.75 49.91 43.58
N ARG A 83 -10.85 49.68 44.32
CA ARG A 83 -11.79 48.54 44.13
C ARG A 83 -12.42 48.53 42.72
N ASP A 84 -12.63 49.74 42.12
CA ASP A 84 -13.23 49.89 40.81
C ASP A 84 -12.15 49.99 39.73
N ILE A 85 -12.26 49.12 38.72
CA ILE A 85 -11.30 49.02 37.62
C ILE A 85 -11.26 50.30 36.78
N GLY A 86 -12.41 50.99 36.64
CA GLY A 86 -12.50 52.27 35.93
C GLY A 86 -11.69 53.35 36.61
N VAL A 87 -11.72 53.40 37.97
CA VAL A 87 -10.94 54.34 38.78
C VAL A 87 -9.44 54.07 38.60
N ARG A 88 -9.03 52.79 38.62
CA ARG A 88 -7.63 52.40 38.37
C ARG A 88 -7.14 52.85 36.98
N ILE A 89 -7.98 52.66 35.96
CA ILE A 89 -7.67 53.10 34.60
C ILE A 89 -7.63 54.62 34.51
N ALA A 90 -8.55 55.35 35.19
CA ALA A 90 -8.55 56.82 35.25
C ALA A 90 -7.27 57.34 35.92
N ALA A 91 -6.86 56.72 37.02
CA ALA A 91 -5.60 57.08 37.69
C ALA A 91 -4.36 56.88 36.78
N LEU A 92 -4.30 55.74 36.06
CA LEU A 92 -3.23 55.51 35.07
C LEU A 92 -3.19 56.54 33.98
N ARG A 93 -4.34 56.89 33.41
CA ARG A 93 -4.45 57.94 32.39
C ARG A 93 -4.05 59.31 32.92
N ALA A 94 -4.41 59.58 34.16
CA ALA A 94 -4.00 60.79 34.85
C ALA A 94 -2.50 60.87 35.08
N LEU A 95 -1.88 59.76 35.50
CA LEU A 95 -0.39 59.67 35.67
C LEU A 95 0.31 59.84 34.30
N ARG A 96 -0.26 59.29 33.20
CA ARG A 96 0.26 59.53 31.85
C ARG A 96 0.23 61.01 31.46
N GLU A 97 -0.90 61.67 31.74
CA GLU A 97 -1.08 63.11 31.46
C GLU A 97 -0.12 64.02 32.23
N ILE A 98 0.11 63.69 33.53
CA ILE A 98 1.05 64.37 34.37
C ILE A 98 2.49 64.22 33.83
N GLY A 99 2.84 63.07 33.27
CA GLY A 99 4.12 62.79 32.66
C GLY A 99 5.29 62.88 33.64
N ASP A 100 5.10 62.37 34.88
CA ASP A 100 6.18 62.31 35.88
C ASP A 100 6.91 60.97 35.79
N PRO A 101 8.15 60.93 35.23
CA PRO A 101 8.86 59.68 35.10
C PRO A 101 9.28 59.05 36.43
N ASN A 102 9.27 59.76 37.55
CA ASN A 102 9.63 59.23 38.87
C ASN A 102 8.64 58.21 39.36
N VAL A 103 7.46 58.09 38.76
CA VAL A 103 6.46 57.10 39.13
C VAL A 103 6.69 55.75 38.46
N ALA A 104 7.66 55.65 37.53
CA ALA A 104 7.92 54.42 36.77
C ALA A 104 8.11 53.17 37.67
N ALA A 105 8.79 53.31 38.80
CA ALA A 105 8.95 52.26 39.79
C ALA A 105 7.61 51.74 40.35
N LYS A 106 6.73 52.68 40.72
CA LYS A 106 5.42 52.32 41.28
C LYS A 106 4.46 51.76 40.22
N LEU A 107 4.56 52.22 38.96
CA LEU A 107 3.81 51.64 37.86
C LEU A 107 4.29 50.22 37.58
N PHE A 108 5.59 49.96 37.67
CA PHE A 108 6.17 48.65 37.52
C PHE A 108 5.63 47.66 38.61
N GLU A 109 5.62 48.07 39.86
CA GLU A 109 5.02 47.30 40.96
C GLU A 109 3.55 46.95 40.71
N ALA A 110 2.81 47.90 40.06
CA ALA A 110 1.39 47.69 39.74
C ALA A 110 1.14 46.70 38.57
N LEU A 111 2.15 46.22 37.86
CA LEU A 111 2.03 45.18 36.86
C LEU A 111 1.57 43.81 37.43
N SER A 112 1.70 43.57 38.72
CA SER A 112 1.21 42.40 39.41
C SER A 112 -0.34 42.30 39.43
N GLN A 113 -1.07 43.34 38.98
CA GLN A 113 -2.53 43.32 38.95
C GLN A 113 -3.09 42.37 37.92
N PRO A 114 -4.22 41.70 38.20
CA PRO A 114 -4.78 40.66 37.29
C PRO A 114 -5.39 41.20 36.00
N SER A 115 -5.68 42.48 35.90
CA SER A 115 -6.32 43.07 34.70
C SER A 115 -5.33 43.29 33.56
N GLU A 116 -5.51 42.62 32.42
CA GLU A 116 -4.72 42.76 31.19
C GLU A 116 -4.74 44.20 30.69
N GLN A 117 -5.89 44.85 30.68
CA GLN A 117 -6.06 46.23 30.21
C GLN A 117 -5.26 47.23 31.05
N ILE A 118 -5.12 46.99 32.37
CA ILE A 118 -4.30 47.80 33.25
C ILE A 118 -2.81 47.62 32.95
N ARG A 119 -2.38 46.37 32.74
CA ARG A 119 -0.98 46.07 32.43
C ARG A 119 -0.58 46.67 31.09
N ASP A 120 -1.37 46.56 30.07
CA ASP A 120 -1.09 47.12 28.76
C ASP A 120 -0.92 48.65 28.84
N LEU A 121 -1.87 49.30 29.57
CA LEU A 121 -1.79 50.75 29.74
C LEU A 121 -0.54 51.15 30.54
N ILE A 122 -0.12 50.38 31.54
CA ILE A 122 1.13 50.66 32.26
C ILE A 122 2.35 50.59 31.33
N TYR A 123 2.41 49.59 30.47
CA TYR A 123 3.53 49.47 29.49
C TYR A 123 3.54 50.64 28.49
N GLU A 124 2.37 51.10 28.05
CA GLU A 124 2.27 52.32 27.22
C GLU A 124 2.82 53.52 27.94
N ILE A 125 2.48 53.69 29.23
CA ILE A 125 2.95 54.82 30.05
C ILE A 125 4.45 54.75 30.28
N LEU A 126 4.96 53.53 30.58
CA LEU A 126 6.41 53.32 30.76
C LEU A 126 7.18 53.62 29.47
N LYS A 127 6.63 53.30 28.31
CA LYS A 127 7.19 53.65 27.00
C LYS A 127 7.26 55.16 26.83
N ASP A 128 6.18 55.89 27.17
CA ASP A 128 6.11 57.35 27.03
C ASP A 128 7.12 58.07 27.95
N PHE A 129 7.53 57.45 29.05
CA PHE A 129 8.55 58.01 29.97
C PHE A 129 9.98 57.84 29.46
N GLY A 130 10.17 57.17 28.30
CA GLY A 130 11.47 57.02 27.63
C GLY A 130 12.55 56.45 28.52
N THR A 131 13.73 57.03 28.52
CA THR A 131 14.94 56.50 29.20
C THR A 131 14.74 56.24 30.69
N HIS A 132 13.88 57.00 31.39
CA HIS A 132 13.60 56.83 32.80
C HIS A 132 12.93 55.49 33.15
N SER A 133 12.21 54.85 32.21
CA SER A 133 11.53 53.57 32.41
C SER A 133 12.40 52.38 31.98
N ILE A 134 13.48 52.57 31.25
CA ILE A 134 14.36 51.49 30.77
C ILE A 134 14.76 50.52 31.90
N PRO A 135 15.23 50.97 33.09
CA PRO A 135 15.62 50.04 34.14
C PRO A 135 14.47 49.10 34.58
N TYR A 136 13.22 49.58 34.65
CA TYR A 136 12.06 48.84 35.02
C TYR A 136 11.56 47.90 33.90
N LEU A 137 11.65 48.35 32.68
CA LEU A 137 11.35 47.50 31.51
C LEU A 137 12.40 46.38 31.40
N MET A 138 13.68 46.67 31.64
CA MET A 138 14.74 45.63 31.70
C MET A 138 14.52 44.64 32.83
N GLU A 139 14.02 45.06 33.98
CA GLU A 139 13.62 44.18 35.08
C GLU A 139 12.41 43.33 34.72
N SER A 140 11.42 43.92 34.01
CA SER A 140 10.23 43.18 33.52
C SER A 140 10.57 42.02 32.62
N LEU A 141 11.75 42.03 31.94
CA LEU A 141 12.17 40.90 31.07
C LEU A 141 12.43 39.62 31.84
N SER A 142 12.63 39.71 33.20
CA SER A 142 12.79 38.56 34.09
C SER A 142 11.49 38.19 34.85
N SER A 143 10.38 38.86 34.55
CA SER A 143 9.09 38.62 35.22
C SER A 143 8.59 37.21 34.96
N GLU A 144 7.96 36.56 35.93
CA GLU A 144 7.25 35.28 35.70
C GLU A 144 6.05 35.42 34.75
N TYR A 145 5.50 36.62 34.65
CA TYR A 145 4.38 36.92 33.77
C TYR A 145 4.84 37.10 32.31
N TRP A 146 4.60 36.04 31.47
CA TRP A 146 5.09 36.00 30.10
C TRP A 146 4.62 37.20 29.23
N MET A 147 3.36 37.68 29.41
CA MET A 147 2.83 38.82 28.67
C MET A 147 3.57 40.10 29.07
N GLY A 148 3.92 40.22 30.35
CA GLY A 148 4.74 41.35 30.83
C GLY A 148 6.11 41.40 30.16
N ARG A 149 6.76 40.24 30.03
CA ARG A 149 8.02 40.12 29.28
C ARG A 149 7.85 40.57 27.83
N ALA A 150 6.77 40.14 27.17
CA ALA A 150 6.52 40.54 25.78
C ALA A 150 6.23 42.01 25.59
N LEU A 151 5.47 42.61 26.50
CA LEU A 151 5.14 44.05 26.47
C LEU A 151 6.37 44.92 26.78
N ALA A 152 7.18 44.54 27.76
CA ALA A 152 8.46 45.20 28.04
C ALA A 152 9.42 45.11 26.82
N ALA A 153 9.50 43.91 26.21
CA ALA A 153 10.34 43.76 25.02
C ALA A 153 9.84 44.62 23.85
N GLN A 154 8.54 44.72 23.66
CA GLN A 154 7.99 45.63 22.64
C GLN A 154 8.28 47.09 22.95
N ALA A 155 8.09 47.53 24.20
CA ALA A 155 8.39 48.88 24.61
C ALA A 155 9.86 49.23 24.41
N LEU A 156 10.79 48.36 24.82
CA LEU A 156 12.23 48.54 24.61
C LEU A 156 12.59 48.56 23.12
N THR A 157 11.95 47.72 22.30
CA THR A 157 12.14 47.73 20.84
C THR A 157 11.70 49.06 20.24
N ASP A 158 10.56 49.64 20.70
CA ASP A 158 10.01 50.89 20.20
C ASP A 158 10.80 52.11 20.64
N MET A 159 11.52 52.03 21.79
CA MET A 159 12.44 53.06 22.27
C MET A 159 13.72 53.19 21.40
N GLY A 160 14.04 52.12 20.64
CA GLY A 160 15.14 52.15 19.70
C GLY A 160 16.51 52.36 20.36
N SER A 161 17.30 53.30 19.85
CA SER A 161 18.69 53.52 20.26
C SER A 161 18.90 53.78 21.77
N GLU A 162 17.91 54.32 22.46
CA GLU A 162 18.01 54.61 23.90
C GLU A 162 18.13 53.34 24.75
N ALA A 163 17.51 52.21 24.26
CA ALA A 163 17.55 50.92 24.93
C ALA A 163 18.77 50.08 24.58
N VAL A 164 19.55 50.42 23.56
CA VAL A 164 20.66 49.58 23.03
C VAL A 164 21.70 49.27 24.09
N PHE A 165 22.26 50.28 24.77
CA PHE A 165 23.31 50.04 25.75
C PHE A 165 22.87 49.15 26.92
N PRO A 166 21.71 49.35 27.57
CA PRO A 166 21.19 48.43 28.58
C PRO A 166 20.96 47.02 28.06
N LEU A 167 20.47 46.89 26.84
CA LEU A 167 20.22 45.57 26.20
C LEU A 167 21.53 44.84 25.87
N VAL A 168 22.57 45.55 25.38
CA VAL A 168 23.90 44.95 25.14
C VAL A 168 24.52 44.49 26.46
N SER A 169 24.42 45.30 27.54
CA SER A 169 24.86 44.88 28.87
C SER A 169 24.08 43.64 29.37
N ALA A 170 22.81 43.53 29.03
CA ALA A 170 21.96 42.37 29.42
C ALA A 170 22.37 41.05 28.74
N LEU A 171 23.14 41.08 27.64
CA LEU A 171 23.68 39.86 27.01
C LEU A 171 24.63 39.09 27.97
N GLU A 172 25.27 39.78 28.90
CA GLU A 172 26.20 39.23 29.89
C GLU A 172 25.47 38.82 31.20
N SER A 173 24.17 39.04 31.30
CA SER A 173 23.39 38.75 32.50
C SER A 173 23.44 37.27 32.84
N GLN A 174 23.47 36.95 34.15
CA GLN A 174 23.29 35.55 34.61
C GLN A 174 21.85 35.06 34.47
N ASP A 175 20.88 35.99 34.41
CA ASP A 175 19.50 35.69 34.20
C ASP A 175 19.24 35.28 32.75
N LYS A 176 18.77 34.03 32.55
CA LYS A 176 18.43 33.44 31.26
C LYS A 176 17.38 34.25 30.50
N GLU A 177 16.30 34.62 31.18
CA GLU A 177 15.17 35.33 30.56
C GLU A 177 15.61 36.71 30.05
N ARG A 178 16.44 37.40 30.82
CA ARG A 178 16.99 38.70 30.44
C ARG A 178 17.90 38.58 29.22
N ARG A 179 18.79 37.58 29.17
CA ARG A 179 19.62 37.32 27.97
C ARG A 179 18.75 36.98 26.77
N TYR A 180 17.76 36.06 26.96
CA TYR A 180 16.84 35.63 25.90
C TYR A 180 16.14 36.81 25.24
N TRP A 181 15.53 37.70 26.03
CA TRP A 181 14.82 38.84 25.50
C TRP A 181 15.77 39.91 24.92
N ALA A 182 16.92 40.14 25.52
CA ALA A 182 17.93 41.06 24.99
C ALA A 182 18.39 40.63 23.58
N ILE A 183 18.69 39.35 23.40
CA ILE A 183 19.07 38.78 22.09
C ILE A 183 17.96 39.06 21.06
N ARG A 184 16.70 38.75 21.40
CA ARG A 184 15.58 38.95 20.49
C ARG A 184 15.30 40.40 20.15
N ILE A 185 15.36 41.30 21.14
CA ILE A 185 15.12 42.75 20.97
C ILE A 185 16.20 43.35 20.08
N LEU A 186 17.47 43.13 20.39
CA LEU A 186 18.61 43.64 19.61
C LEU A 186 18.61 43.10 18.17
N GLY A 187 18.24 41.80 18.00
CA GLY A 187 18.10 41.22 16.69
C GLY A 187 16.96 41.84 15.87
N LYS A 188 15.79 42.08 16.49
CA LYS A 188 14.65 42.76 15.85
C LYS A 188 14.94 44.23 15.50
N MET A 189 15.77 44.91 16.31
CA MET A 189 16.23 46.27 16.05
C MET A 189 17.32 46.35 14.98
N HIS A 190 17.86 45.23 14.53
CA HIS A 190 19.01 45.16 13.61
C HIS A 190 20.26 45.89 14.15
N GLU A 191 20.49 45.86 15.47
CA GLU A 191 21.58 46.58 16.09
C GLU A 191 22.93 45.93 15.76
N GLN A 192 23.71 46.60 14.94
CA GLN A 192 24.96 46.08 14.41
C GLN A 192 26.07 45.91 15.46
N THR A 193 26.07 46.74 16.51
CA THR A 193 27.05 46.62 17.59
C THR A 193 26.92 45.32 18.38
N ALA A 194 25.71 44.78 18.46
CA ALA A 194 25.41 43.52 19.17
C ALA A 194 25.59 42.28 18.29
N TYR A 195 25.73 42.39 16.98
CA TYR A 195 25.77 41.28 16.04
C TYR A 195 26.80 40.20 16.41
N ALA A 196 28.03 40.59 16.71
CA ALA A 196 29.13 39.68 17.02
C ALA A 196 28.87 38.91 18.31
N ASP A 197 28.28 39.55 19.32
CA ASP A 197 27.99 38.94 20.61
C ASP A 197 26.79 38.01 20.50
N ILE A 198 25.72 38.43 19.81
CA ILE A 198 24.57 37.57 19.57
C ILE A 198 24.96 36.31 18.78
N LYS A 199 25.89 36.41 17.82
CA LYS A 199 26.38 35.26 17.06
C LYS A 199 27.05 34.21 17.96
N LYS A 200 27.72 34.60 19.05
CA LYS A 200 28.31 33.66 20.01
C LYS A 200 27.26 32.80 20.70
N PHE A 201 26.03 33.29 20.94
CA PHE A 201 24.93 32.58 21.55
C PHE A 201 24.32 31.46 20.66
N LEU A 202 24.74 31.35 19.40
CA LEU A 202 24.45 30.18 18.60
C LEU A 202 25.00 28.88 19.23
N SER A 203 26.00 28.97 20.10
CA SER A 203 26.62 27.85 20.81
C SER A 203 26.33 27.83 22.32
N ASP A 204 25.35 28.63 22.78
CA ASP A 204 24.94 28.66 24.19
C ASP A 204 24.50 27.27 24.69
N PRO A 205 24.79 26.87 25.95
CA PRO A 205 24.32 25.62 26.51
C PRO A 205 22.79 25.47 26.48
N ASP A 206 22.05 26.58 26.63
CA ASP A 206 20.59 26.57 26.67
C ASP A 206 19.98 26.60 25.27
N PRO A 207 19.08 25.62 24.92
CA PRO A 207 18.47 25.57 23.60
C PRO A 207 17.57 26.78 23.26
N GLU A 208 16.94 27.41 24.26
CA GLU A 208 16.09 28.58 24.05
C GLU A 208 16.93 29.81 23.69
N ILE A 209 18.09 29.97 24.29
CA ILE A 209 19.04 31.02 23.94
C ILE A 209 19.58 30.82 22.51
N ARG A 210 19.93 29.54 22.16
CA ARG A 210 20.35 29.26 20.78
C ARG A 210 19.24 29.56 19.76
N MET A 211 17.97 29.26 20.08
CA MET A 211 16.84 29.62 19.22
C MET A 211 16.66 31.14 19.09
N ALA A 212 16.79 31.88 20.18
CA ALA A 212 16.74 33.35 20.14
C ALA A 212 17.86 33.96 19.28
N ALA A 213 19.07 33.42 19.41
CA ALA A 213 20.20 33.82 18.57
C ALA A 213 19.96 33.51 17.08
N LEU A 214 19.44 32.31 16.75
CA LEU A 214 19.08 31.92 15.38
C LEU A 214 18.02 32.87 14.79
N GLU A 215 16.96 33.14 15.55
CA GLU A 215 15.92 34.08 15.14
C GLU A 215 16.52 35.50 14.85
N SER A 216 17.40 35.97 15.72
CA SER A 216 18.06 37.26 15.59
C SER A 216 19.00 37.30 14.38
N MET A 217 19.78 36.24 14.15
CA MET A 217 20.62 36.16 12.93
C MET A 217 19.74 36.23 11.67
N GLY A 218 18.53 35.60 11.73
CA GLY A 218 17.55 35.69 10.66
C GLY A 218 16.94 37.09 10.44
N TYR A 219 17.12 38.02 11.35
CA TYR A 219 16.80 39.46 11.17
C TYR A 219 17.97 40.23 10.57
N TYR A 220 19.22 40.02 11.03
CA TYR A 220 20.38 40.68 10.49
C TYR A 220 20.67 40.42 9.02
N LEU A 221 20.33 39.21 8.54
CA LEU A 221 20.54 38.75 7.16
C LEU A 221 22.00 38.91 6.67
N ASN A 222 22.96 38.88 7.59
CA ASN A 222 24.38 38.90 7.26
C ASN A 222 24.85 37.49 6.89
N PRO A 223 25.28 37.22 5.64
CA PRO A 223 25.67 35.89 5.17
C PRO A 223 26.78 35.22 5.99
N ASP A 224 27.62 35.99 6.71
CA ASP A 224 28.69 35.47 7.56
C ASP A 224 28.17 34.61 8.73
N ALA A 225 26.89 34.72 9.09
CA ALA A 225 26.28 33.90 10.10
C ALA A 225 25.87 32.49 9.57
N VAL A 226 25.64 32.34 8.27
CA VAL A 226 25.07 31.14 7.69
C VAL A 226 25.89 29.88 7.99
N PRO A 227 27.23 29.86 7.91
CA PRO A 227 28.00 28.65 8.29
C PRO A 227 27.76 28.24 9.73
N ALA A 228 27.80 29.15 10.70
CA ALA A 228 27.58 28.88 12.12
C ALA A 228 26.12 28.44 12.38
N MET A 229 25.16 28.94 11.62
CA MET A 229 23.77 28.50 11.69
C MET A 229 23.58 27.07 11.11
N ILE A 230 24.32 26.71 10.07
CA ILE A 230 24.33 25.34 9.50
C ILE A 230 24.89 24.33 10.50
N GLU A 231 25.91 24.73 11.32
CA GLU A 231 26.38 23.85 12.39
C GLU A 231 25.28 23.48 13.39
N ARG A 232 24.26 24.33 13.56
CA ARG A 232 23.09 24.05 14.42
C ARG A 232 22.15 23.01 13.82
N PHE A 233 22.36 22.50 12.62
CA PHE A 233 21.69 21.32 12.12
C PHE A 233 22.12 20.04 12.83
N LEU A 234 23.24 20.08 13.56
CA LEU A 234 23.70 19.00 14.46
C LEU A 234 23.27 19.20 15.92
N ASP A 235 22.45 20.21 16.19
CA ASP A 235 22.01 20.48 17.56
C ASP A 235 21.28 19.30 18.14
N PRO A 236 21.56 18.88 19.40
CA PRO A 236 20.85 17.78 20.04
C PRO A 236 19.35 18.02 20.14
N ALA A 237 18.92 19.27 20.30
CA ALA A 237 17.51 19.63 20.34
C ALA A 237 16.96 19.82 18.93
N TRP A 238 16.05 18.97 18.50
CA TRP A 238 15.43 19.02 17.17
C TRP A 238 14.74 20.37 16.88
N VAL A 239 14.22 21.02 17.93
CA VAL A 239 13.58 22.33 17.82
C VAL A 239 14.57 23.38 17.37
N VAL A 240 15.82 23.34 17.87
CA VAL A 240 16.91 24.24 17.45
C VAL A 240 17.26 24.00 15.98
N ARG A 241 17.38 22.71 15.55
CA ARG A 241 17.62 22.37 14.12
C ARG A 241 16.55 22.98 13.21
N LYS A 242 15.28 22.87 13.62
CA LYS A 242 14.15 23.45 12.88
C LYS A 242 14.20 24.98 12.84
N HIS A 243 14.56 25.64 13.94
CA HIS A 243 14.73 27.09 13.98
C HIS A 243 15.91 27.58 13.13
N ALA A 244 17.03 26.84 13.12
CA ALA A 244 18.15 27.11 12.25
C ALA A 244 17.72 27.06 10.76
N CYS A 245 16.99 26.02 10.35
CA CYS A 245 16.46 25.94 8.99
C CYS A 245 15.59 27.16 8.65
N ARG A 246 14.61 27.48 9.50
CA ARG A 246 13.71 28.62 9.28
C ARG A 246 14.44 29.97 9.24
N ALA A 247 15.44 30.15 10.09
CA ALA A 247 16.24 31.35 10.10
C ALA A 247 17.09 31.48 8.84
N ILE A 248 17.71 30.38 8.38
CA ILE A 248 18.52 30.36 7.14
C ILE A 248 17.63 30.61 5.91
N VAL A 249 16.41 30.13 5.87
CA VAL A 249 15.46 30.38 4.77
C VAL A 249 15.21 31.88 4.56
N LYS A 250 15.21 32.69 5.62
CA LYS A 250 15.07 34.16 5.50
C LYS A 250 16.20 34.83 4.68
N PHE A 251 17.37 34.22 4.61
CA PHE A 251 18.49 34.71 3.79
C PHE A 251 18.26 34.53 2.28
N GLY A 252 17.29 33.68 1.91
CA GLY A 252 16.99 33.43 0.50
C GLY A 252 18.22 32.94 -0.27
N THR A 253 18.43 33.50 -1.46
CA THR A 253 19.53 33.10 -2.35
C THR A 253 20.94 33.32 -1.77
N LYS A 254 21.12 34.23 -0.80
CA LYS A 254 22.41 34.45 -0.14
C LYS A 254 22.93 33.23 0.64
N ALA A 255 22.04 32.36 1.11
CA ALA A 255 22.41 31.12 1.84
C ALA A 255 22.75 29.94 0.92
N VAL A 256 22.36 29.99 -0.35
CA VAL A 256 22.37 28.82 -1.26
C VAL A 256 23.77 28.22 -1.41
N SER A 257 24.80 29.03 -1.59
CA SER A 257 26.19 28.54 -1.74
C SER A 257 26.66 27.72 -0.53
N ASN A 258 26.34 28.18 0.69
CA ASN A 258 26.71 27.48 1.92
C ASN A 258 25.87 26.22 2.10
N LEU A 259 24.57 26.27 1.76
CA LEU A 259 23.68 25.10 1.81
C LEU A 259 24.10 24.01 0.81
N LEU A 260 24.50 24.39 -0.42
CA LEU A 260 25.01 23.43 -1.42
C LEU A 260 26.30 22.74 -0.95
N LYS A 261 27.20 23.47 -0.29
CA LYS A 261 28.38 22.85 0.35
C LYS A 261 27.98 21.88 1.46
N ALA A 262 27.00 22.26 2.28
CA ALA A 262 26.50 21.43 3.37
C ALA A 262 25.80 20.13 2.89
N LEU A 263 25.28 20.07 1.66
CA LEU A 263 24.75 18.84 1.08
C LEU A 263 25.81 17.74 0.89
N SER A 264 27.11 18.08 0.93
CA SER A 264 28.21 17.11 0.87
C SER A 264 28.72 16.69 2.26
N SER A 265 28.08 17.12 3.33
CA SER A 265 28.43 16.74 4.70
C SER A 265 28.34 15.23 4.93
N VAL A 266 29.24 14.72 5.78
CA VAL A 266 29.17 13.31 6.25
C VAL A 266 27.92 13.10 7.11
N GLU A 267 27.50 14.13 7.85
CA GLU A 267 26.37 14.07 8.76
C GLU A 267 25.03 14.15 8.03
N GLU A 268 24.15 13.18 8.30
CA GLU A 268 22.83 13.09 7.67
C GLU A 268 21.94 14.29 7.99
N ASP A 269 21.92 14.72 9.27
CA ASP A 269 21.12 15.84 9.72
C ASP A 269 21.48 17.14 9.01
N VAL A 270 22.78 17.36 8.76
CA VAL A 270 23.25 18.55 8.00
C VAL A 270 22.73 18.51 6.57
N ARG A 271 22.83 17.34 5.89
CA ARG A 271 22.31 17.20 4.53
C ARG A 271 20.78 17.38 4.51
N TYR A 272 20.08 16.78 5.47
CA TYR A 272 18.62 16.83 5.56
C TYR A 272 18.10 18.26 5.72
N TRP A 273 18.60 18.99 6.72
CA TRP A 273 18.12 20.34 7.00
C TRP A 273 18.55 21.34 5.93
N SER A 274 19.74 21.15 5.33
CA SER A 274 20.18 21.94 4.18
C SER A 274 19.27 21.75 2.97
N LEU A 275 18.92 20.49 2.68
CA LEU A 275 17.99 20.14 1.60
C LEU A 275 16.58 20.72 1.87
N ARG A 276 16.12 20.67 3.11
CA ARG A 276 14.85 21.28 3.52
C ARG A 276 14.86 22.79 3.32
N ALA A 277 15.93 23.47 3.75
CA ALA A 277 16.09 24.92 3.56
C ALA A 277 16.11 25.29 2.07
N ILE A 278 16.82 24.53 1.24
CA ILE A 278 16.83 24.69 -0.21
C ILE A 278 15.42 24.52 -0.80
N GLY A 279 14.68 23.54 -0.34
CA GLY A 279 13.31 23.28 -0.79
C GLY A 279 12.32 24.39 -0.44
N GLU A 280 12.56 25.13 0.63
CA GLU A 280 11.76 26.31 1.01
C GLU A 280 12.20 27.59 0.26
N ILE A 281 13.52 27.78 0.04
CA ILE A 281 14.08 28.92 -0.72
C ILE A 281 13.75 28.80 -2.21
N LYS A 282 13.75 27.60 -2.75
CA LYS A 282 13.52 27.25 -4.17
C LYS A 282 14.42 28.06 -5.14
N PRO A 283 15.74 28.05 -4.98
CA PRO A 283 16.62 28.74 -5.90
C PRO A 283 16.64 28.04 -7.27
N ARG A 284 16.66 28.79 -8.36
CA ARG A 284 16.70 28.25 -9.73
C ARG A 284 18.10 27.73 -10.08
N GLY A 285 18.14 26.75 -11.02
CA GLY A 285 19.39 26.29 -11.63
C GLY A 285 20.25 25.35 -10.78
N ILE A 286 19.75 24.87 -9.64
CA ILE A 286 20.52 23.97 -8.74
C ILE A 286 20.16 22.50 -8.90
N TYR A 287 19.24 22.16 -9.80
CA TYR A 287 18.71 20.81 -10.01
C TYR A 287 19.81 19.75 -10.19
N PRO A 288 20.90 19.97 -10.94
CA PRO A 288 21.97 18.98 -11.09
C PRO A 288 22.66 18.62 -9.75
N HIS A 289 22.69 19.56 -8.78
CA HIS A 289 23.22 19.28 -7.44
C HIS A 289 22.26 18.43 -6.61
N LEU A 290 20.96 18.71 -6.70
CA LEU A 290 19.93 17.96 -5.98
C LEU A 290 19.79 16.53 -6.52
N ILE A 291 19.81 16.36 -7.83
CA ILE A 291 19.69 15.06 -8.50
C ILE A 291 20.78 14.07 -8.02
N LYS A 292 22.00 14.54 -7.74
CA LYS A 292 23.07 13.69 -7.19
C LYS A 292 22.70 13.03 -5.87
N LEU A 293 21.81 13.65 -5.08
CA LEU A 293 21.35 13.13 -3.80
C LEU A 293 20.37 11.94 -3.94
N PHE A 294 19.93 11.59 -5.14
CA PHE A 294 19.21 10.32 -5.34
C PHE A 294 20.11 9.09 -5.14
N LYS A 295 21.44 9.29 -5.13
CA LYS A 295 22.44 8.28 -4.80
C LYS A 295 22.96 8.39 -3.36
N ASP A 296 22.35 9.24 -2.52
CA ASP A 296 22.75 9.37 -1.12
C ASP A 296 22.53 8.02 -0.39
N ARG A 297 23.45 7.70 0.53
CA ARG A 297 23.35 6.50 1.36
C ARG A 297 22.09 6.46 2.23
N SER A 298 21.57 7.63 2.63
CA SER A 298 20.37 7.72 3.46
C SER A 298 19.10 7.73 2.61
N TRP A 299 18.19 6.80 2.94
CA TRP A 299 16.85 6.79 2.35
C TRP A 299 16.07 8.10 2.62
N THR A 300 16.25 8.68 3.83
CA THR A 300 15.62 9.96 4.21
C THR A 300 16.03 11.08 3.28
N ILE A 301 17.31 11.14 2.92
CA ILE A 301 17.84 12.15 1.99
C ILE A 301 17.26 11.94 0.60
N ARG A 302 17.30 10.68 0.07
CA ARG A 302 16.74 10.38 -1.25
C ARG A 302 15.26 10.75 -1.34
N LYS A 303 14.47 10.39 -0.30
CA LYS A 303 13.05 10.75 -0.21
C LYS A 303 12.86 12.27 -0.17
N THR A 304 13.59 12.96 0.71
CA THR A 304 13.47 14.43 0.84
C THR A 304 13.88 15.13 -0.45
N THR A 305 14.87 14.59 -1.16
CA THR A 305 15.27 15.10 -2.49
C THR A 305 14.11 15.00 -3.48
N SER A 306 13.43 13.85 -3.51
CA SER A 306 12.24 13.66 -4.34
C SER A 306 11.13 14.65 -3.97
N ASP A 307 10.92 14.88 -2.67
CA ASP A 307 9.92 15.81 -2.16
C ASP A 307 10.24 17.26 -2.55
N VAL A 308 11.50 17.64 -2.42
CA VAL A 308 11.98 18.98 -2.78
C VAL A 308 11.91 19.21 -4.29
N LEU A 309 12.43 18.28 -5.10
CA LEU A 309 12.39 18.40 -6.57
C LEU A 309 10.96 18.40 -7.09
N GLY A 310 10.07 17.58 -6.51
CA GLY A 310 8.64 17.64 -6.78
C GLY A 310 8.00 18.99 -6.47
N GLY A 311 8.50 19.70 -5.45
CA GLY A 311 8.05 21.04 -5.06
C GLY A 311 8.51 22.16 -6.00
N TYR A 312 9.51 21.94 -6.85
CA TYR A 312 9.89 22.88 -7.91
C TYR A 312 8.93 22.89 -9.10
N GLY A 313 8.07 21.87 -9.23
CA GLY A 313 7.15 21.77 -10.35
C GLY A 313 7.87 21.58 -11.69
N GLU A 314 7.38 22.24 -12.72
CA GLU A 314 7.89 22.10 -14.08
C GLU A 314 9.33 22.57 -14.28
N ASP A 315 9.84 23.43 -13.39
CA ASP A 315 11.22 23.95 -13.47
C ASP A 315 12.29 22.83 -13.40
N ALA A 316 12.00 21.71 -12.71
CA ALA A 316 12.90 20.56 -12.59
C ALA A 316 12.59 19.41 -13.57
N LEU A 317 11.56 19.57 -14.41
CA LEU A 317 11.01 18.49 -15.22
C LEU A 317 12.01 17.97 -16.25
N MET A 318 12.73 18.84 -16.92
CA MET A 318 13.64 18.47 -18.00
C MET A 318 14.79 17.59 -17.49
N GLU A 319 15.43 17.97 -16.40
CA GLU A 319 16.53 17.21 -15.81
C GLU A 319 16.04 15.88 -15.21
N LEU A 320 14.85 15.87 -14.61
CA LEU A 320 14.26 14.65 -14.07
C LEU A 320 13.90 13.66 -15.19
N THR A 321 13.32 14.13 -16.31
CA THR A 321 12.98 13.26 -17.43
C THR A 321 14.22 12.69 -18.10
N ALA A 322 15.27 13.49 -18.30
CA ALA A 322 16.56 13.03 -18.81
C ALA A 322 17.16 11.92 -17.90
N LEU A 323 17.18 12.13 -16.59
CA LEU A 323 17.69 11.13 -15.66
C LEU A 323 16.85 9.83 -15.66
N ALA A 324 15.53 9.94 -15.81
CA ALA A 324 14.66 8.77 -15.86
C ALA A 324 14.92 7.88 -17.08
N THR A 325 15.31 8.49 -18.21
CA THR A 325 15.59 7.77 -19.47
C THR A 325 17.01 7.20 -19.50
N ASP A 326 18.00 7.94 -19.02
CA ASP A 326 19.43 7.65 -19.24
C ASP A 326 20.04 6.85 -18.08
N SER A 327 19.41 6.84 -16.90
CA SER A 327 19.98 6.17 -15.74
C SER A 327 19.77 4.66 -15.77
N THR A 328 20.88 3.91 -15.65
CA THR A 328 20.85 2.46 -15.36
C THR A 328 20.63 2.14 -13.89
N ASP A 329 20.72 3.15 -13.02
CA ASP A 329 20.55 3.02 -11.57
C ASP A 329 19.05 2.99 -11.21
N SER A 330 18.59 1.83 -10.78
CA SER A 330 17.17 1.61 -10.43
C SER A 330 16.73 2.44 -9.21
N GLU A 331 17.63 2.71 -8.26
CA GLU A 331 17.32 3.52 -7.08
C GLU A 331 17.09 4.98 -7.46
N ALA A 332 17.96 5.54 -8.29
CA ALA A 332 17.79 6.89 -8.80
C ALA A 332 16.49 7.02 -9.63
N ARG A 333 16.24 6.05 -10.52
CA ARG A 333 15.00 6.01 -11.32
C ARG A 333 13.74 5.97 -10.44
N TYR A 334 13.76 5.17 -9.38
CA TYR A 334 12.66 5.11 -8.41
C TYR A 334 12.29 6.50 -7.88
N TRP A 335 13.29 7.23 -7.38
CA TRP A 335 13.05 8.54 -6.78
C TRP A 335 12.67 9.61 -7.80
N VAL A 336 13.23 9.50 -9.01
CA VAL A 336 12.84 10.38 -10.13
C VAL A 336 11.36 10.21 -10.46
N LEU A 337 10.88 8.97 -10.65
CA LEU A 337 9.47 8.71 -10.93
C LEU A 337 8.56 9.25 -9.80
N ARG A 338 9.00 9.13 -8.56
CA ARG A 338 8.31 9.70 -7.40
C ARG A 338 8.22 11.22 -7.48
N SER A 339 9.29 11.88 -7.93
CA SER A 339 9.33 13.35 -8.12
C SER A 339 8.38 13.76 -9.24
N LEU A 340 8.44 13.06 -10.39
CA LEU A 340 7.57 13.31 -11.54
C LEU A 340 6.07 13.18 -11.19
N GLY A 341 5.73 12.17 -10.40
CA GLY A 341 4.37 11.99 -9.92
C GLY A 341 3.87 13.12 -8.99
N ARG A 342 4.77 13.84 -8.32
CA ARG A 342 4.40 15.04 -7.52
C ARG A 342 4.23 16.28 -8.38
N ILE A 343 5.06 16.40 -9.41
CA ILE A 343 4.98 17.51 -10.36
C ILE A 343 3.68 17.47 -11.16
N ARG A 344 3.21 16.27 -11.50
CA ARG A 344 1.98 16.04 -12.28
C ARG A 344 1.96 16.75 -13.63
N ALA A 345 3.11 16.88 -14.28
CA ALA A 345 3.19 17.43 -15.62
C ALA A 345 2.75 16.39 -16.65
N GLY A 346 1.88 16.78 -17.61
CA GLY A 346 1.40 15.89 -18.67
C GLY A 346 2.54 15.27 -19.50
N MET A 347 3.64 16.02 -19.69
CA MET A 347 4.83 15.55 -20.41
C MET A 347 5.52 14.35 -19.76
N SER A 348 5.34 14.09 -18.47
CA SER A 348 5.93 12.93 -17.77
C SER A 348 5.10 11.65 -17.93
N LEU A 349 3.83 11.72 -18.36
CA LEU A 349 2.93 10.57 -18.50
C LEU A 349 3.48 9.44 -19.38
N PRO A 350 4.02 9.68 -20.59
CA PRO A 350 4.55 8.61 -21.42
C PRO A 350 5.66 7.82 -20.74
N LEU A 351 6.51 8.51 -19.97
CA LEU A 351 7.60 7.89 -19.22
C LEU A 351 7.06 7.08 -18.02
N LEU A 352 6.07 7.60 -17.32
CA LEU A 352 5.42 6.91 -16.21
C LEU A 352 4.66 5.66 -16.68
N PHE A 353 3.96 5.73 -17.83
CA PHE A 353 3.30 4.56 -18.42
C PHE A 353 4.30 3.50 -18.86
N ARG A 354 5.41 3.90 -19.50
CA ARG A 354 6.49 2.95 -19.85
C ARG A 354 7.08 2.27 -18.63
N ALA A 355 7.20 2.98 -17.48
CA ALA A 355 7.73 2.43 -16.25
C ALA A 355 6.81 1.39 -15.59
N LEU A 356 5.53 1.28 -15.98
CA LEU A 356 4.64 0.19 -15.55
C LEU A 356 5.07 -1.19 -16.10
N GLU A 357 5.87 -1.21 -17.16
CA GLU A 357 6.41 -2.43 -17.77
C GLU A 357 7.85 -2.74 -17.32
N ASP A 358 8.42 -1.96 -16.40
CA ASP A 358 9.80 -2.14 -15.98
C ASP A 358 10.01 -3.52 -15.31
N PRO A 359 11.08 -4.23 -15.59
CA PRO A 359 11.39 -5.50 -14.93
C PRO A 359 11.48 -5.38 -13.40
N SER A 360 11.93 -4.23 -12.89
CA SER A 360 12.05 -3.96 -11.47
C SER A 360 10.69 -3.65 -10.84
N GLU A 361 10.29 -4.44 -9.85
CA GLU A 361 9.06 -4.22 -9.09
C GLU A 361 9.03 -2.85 -8.41
N SER A 362 10.18 -2.40 -7.87
CA SER A 362 10.29 -1.09 -7.22
C SER A 362 10.02 0.07 -8.18
N ILE A 363 10.45 -0.05 -9.43
CA ILE A 363 10.19 0.96 -10.47
C ILE A 363 8.71 0.96 -10.85
N ARG A 364 8.10 -0.22 -11.02
CA ARG A 364 6.66 -0.32 -11.28
C ARG A 364 5.85 0.29 -10.12
N ASP A 365 6.23 0.00 -8.88
CA ASP A 365 5.59 0.59 -7.68
C ASP A 365 5.72 2.12 -7.65
N ALA A 366 6.90 2.66 -7.99
CA ALA A 366 7.11 4.10 -8.10
C ALA A 366 6.23 4.73 -9.18
N ALA A 367 6.13 4.10 -10.34
CA ALA A 367 5.29 4.55 -11.44
C ALA A 367 3.79 4.53 -11.07
N GLN A 368 3.31 3.45 -10.45
CA GLN A 368 1.94 3.34 -9.96
C GLN A 368 1.61 4.45 -8.95
N LYS A 369 2.50 4.71 -7.98
CA LYS A 369 2.35 5.78 -7.00
C LYS A 369 2.38 7.17 -7.65
N ALA A 370 3.23 7.34 -8.65
CA ALA A 370 3.32 8.59 -9.39
C ALA A 370 2.04 8.85 -10.19
N LEU A 371 1.59 7.84 -10.95
CA LEU A 371 0.37 7.92 -11.76
C LEU A 371 -0.88 8.14 -10.89
N ALA A 372 -0.98 7.48 -9.74
CA ALA A 372 -2.11 7.67 -8.84
C ALA A 372 -2.32 9.14 -8.41
N ASN A 373 -1.27 9.95 -8.36
CA ASN A 373 -1.38 11.37 -8.04
C ASN A 373 -2.11 12.19 -9.13
N TYR A 374 -2.19 11.70 -10.35
CA TYR A 374 -2.97 12.34 -11.44
C TYR A 374 -4.48 12.10 -11.30
N GLY A 375 -4.88 11.09 -10.51
CA GLY A 375 -6.28 10.84 -10.22
C GLY A 375 -7.12 10.58 -11.47
N SER A 376 -8.15 11.41 -11.70
CA SER A 376 -9.10 11.24 -12.81
C SER A 376 -8.51 11.54 -14.19
N GLU A 377 -7.41 12.27 -14.27
CA GLU A 377 -6.85 12.78 -15.53
C GLU A 377 -6.33 11.67 -16.46
N ILE A 378 -5.88 10.54 -15.89
CA ILE A 378 -5.23 9.43 -16.61
C ILE A 378 -6.11 8.18 -16.75
N ILE A 379 -7.35 8.22 -16.29
CA ILE A 379 -8.20 7.03 -16.24
C ILE A 379 -8.41 6.44 -17.63
N ASP A 380 -8.69 7.27 -18.61
CA ASP A 380 -8.95 6.82 -19.99
C ASP A 380 -7.68 6.21 -20.63
N ASP A 381 -6.51 6.77 -20.34
CA ASP A 381 -5.22 6.21 -20.78
C ASP A 381 -4.98 4.85 -20.13
N LEU A 382 -5.27 4.69 -18.84
CA LEU A 382 -5.15 3.40 -18.13
C LEU A 382 -6.11 2.35 -18.70
N PHE A 383 -7.34 2.73 -19.08
CA PHE A 383 -8.25 1.81 -19.78
C PHE A 383 -7.72 1.43 -21.19
N ALA A 384 -7.08 2.36 -21.89
CA ALA A 384 -6.45 2.04 -23.17
C ALA A 384 -5.33 0.99 -23.03
N LEU A 385 -4.56 1.05 -21.94
CA LEU A 385 -3.50 0.08 -21.63
C LEU A 385 -4.04 -1.32 -21.29
N LEU A 386 -5.29 -1.48 -20.87
CA LEU A 386 -5.91 -2.79 -20.64
C LEU A 386 -6.05 -3.64 -21.92
N LYS A 387 -5.91 -3.06 -23.11
CA LYS A 387 -5.90 -3.78 -24.39
C LYS A 387 -4.58 -4.48 -24.68
N SER A 388 -3.56 -4.28 -23.85
CA SER A 388 -2.26 -4.92 -24.02
C SER A 388 -2.33 -6.42 -23.69
N GLU A 389 -1.50 -7.22 -24.35
CA GLU A 389 -1.32 -8.64 -24.01
C GLU A 389 -0.26 -8.87 -22.91
N LYS A 390 0.44 -7.82 -22.48
CA LYS A 390 1.53 -7.92 -21.51
C LYS A 390 0.99 -8.01 -20.07
N ARG A 391 0.96 -9.20 -19.51
CA ARG A 391 0.42 -9.48 -18.20
C ARG A 391 1.01 -8.57 -17.09
N MET A 392 2.33 -8.32 -17.13
CA MET A 392 3.00 -7.46 -16.15
C MET A 392 2.48 -6.01 -16.17
N LEU A 393 2.23 -5.47 -17.36
CA LEU A 393 1.63 -4.15 -17.53
C LEU A 393 0.20 -4.13 -16.94
N LEU A 394 -0.60 -5.14 -17.28
CA LEU A 394 -2.00 -5.25 -16.85
C LEU A 394 -2.13 -5.36 -15.31
N GLU A 395 -1.26 -6.13 -14.67
CA GLU A 395 -1.16 -6.21 -13.22
C GLU A 395 -0.78 -4.83 -12.61
N SER A 396 0.15 -4.11 -13.25
CA SER A 396 0.57 -2.77 -12.83
C SER A 396 -0.54 -1.72 -13.01
N VAL A 397 -1.33 -1.81 -14.07
CA VAL A 397 -2.50 -0.95 -14.29
C VAL A 397 -3.56 -1.20 -13.22
N CYS A 398 -3.89 -2.46 -12.91
CA CYS A 398 -4.82 -2.79 -11.83
C CYS A 398 -4.34 -2.28 -10.47
N ALA A 399 -3.04 -2.41 -10.17
CA ALA A 399 -2.45 -1.85 -8.97
C ALA A 399 -2.53 -0.31 -8.94
N THR A 400 -2.43 0.35 -10.11
CA THR A 400 -2.60 1.81 -10.22
C THR A 400 -4.04 2.20 -9.92
N PHE A 401 -5.04 1.48 -10.44
CA PHE A 401 -6.46 1.69 -10.09
C PHE A 401 -6.70 1.62 -8.58
N THR A 402 -6.12 0.60 -7.94
CA THR A 402 -6.23 0.43 -6.48
C THR A 402 -5.65 1.65 -5.73
N ARG A 403 -4.55 2.21 -6.21
CA ARG A 403 -3.91 3.38 -5.59
C ARG A 403 -4.66 4.70 -5.83
N ILE A 404 -5.34 4.83 -6.97
CA ILE A 404 -6.23 5.98 -7.25
C ILE A 404 -7.39 5.98 -6.26
N GLY A 405 -7.89 4.80 -5.90
CA GLY A 405 -8.88 4.61 -4.86
C GLY A 405 -10.29 4.34 -5.35
N PRO A 406 -11.12 3.73 -4.48
CA PRO A 406 -12.43 3.19 -4.84
C PRO A 406 -13.42 4.27 -5.26
N ALA A 407 -13.42 5.43 -4.60
CA ALA A 407 -14.37 6.50 -4.86
C ALA A 407 -14.38 6.98 -6.33
N LEU A 408 -13.20 7.03 -6.95
CA LEU A 408 -13.05 7.41 -8.36
C LEU A 408 -13.14 6.19 -9.28
N MET A 409 -12.52 5.07 -8.90
CA MET A 409 -12.33 3.94 -9.82
C MET A 409 -13.53 3.01 -9.91
N VAL A 410 -14.22 2.70 -8.80
CA VAL A 410 -15.35 1.78 -8.83
C VAL A 410 -16.45 2.23 -9.80
N PRO A 411 -16.94 3.49 -9.77
CA PRO A 411 -17.95 3.94 -10.73
C PRO A 411 -17.46 3.89 -12.20
N LYS A 412 -16.17 4.14 -12.42
CA LYS A 412 -15.58 4.11 -13.78
C LYS A 412 -15.40 2.68 -14.29
N LEU A 413 -14.94 1.76 -13.46
CA LEU A 413 -14.82 0.34 -13.78
C LEU A 413 -16.19 -0.25 -14.08
N CYS A 414 -17.19 -0.01 -13.22
CA CYS A 414 -18.56 -0.45 -13.43
C CYS A 414 -19.20 0.12 -14.70
N ARG A 415 -18.94 1.40 -15.00
CA ARG A 415 -19.45 2.03 -16.24
C ARG A 415 -18.85 1.39 -17.51
N ASN A 416 -17.64 0.89 -17.45
CA ASN A 416 -16.91 0.30 -18.57
C ASN A 416 -17.00 -1.23 -18.63
N LEU A 417 -17.49 -1.88 -17.59
CA LEU A 417 -17.69 -3.32 -17.54
C LEU A 417 -18.70 -3.76 -18.62
N GLY A 418 -18.38 -4.75 -19.38
CA GLY A 418 -19.21 -5.28 -20.47
C GLY A 418 -19.20 -4.45 -21.77
N LYS A 419 -18.34 -3.44 -21.90
CA LYS A 419 -18.21 -2.61 -23.10
C LYS A 419 -17.04 -2.98 -23.99
N PHE A 420 -16.17 -3.83 -23.52
CA PHE A 420 -14.97 -4.27 -24.21
C PHE A 420 -15.02 -5.78 -24.47
N ASP A 421 -13.98 -6.28 -25.13
CA ASP A 421 -13.78 -7.71 -25.29
C ASP A 421 -13.57 -8.44 -23.95
N GLU A 422 -13.60 -9.76 -23.96
CA GLU A 422 -13.47 -10.58 -22.74
C GLU A 422 -12.12 -10.38 -22.06
N HIS A 423 -11.04 -10.10 -22.83
CA HIS A 423 -9.72 -9.85 -22.27
C HIS A 423 -9.74 -8.61 -21.36
N VAL A 424 -10.24 -7.49 -21.86
CA VAL A 424 -10.33 -6.23 -21.08
C VAL A 424 -11.33 -6.37 -19.93
N ASN A 425 -12.48 -7.02 -20.17
CA ASN A 425 -13.47 -7.25 -19.13
C ASN A 425 -12.91 -8.13 -17.99
N TYR A 426 -12.10 -9.13 -18.30
CA TYR A 426 -11.39 -9.93 -17.28
C TYR A 426 -10.55 -9.04 -16.35
N TRP A 427 -9.78 -8.09 -16.91
CA TRP A 427 -8.95 -7.21 -16.10
C TRP A 427 -9.77 -6.17 -15.33
N ILE A 428 -10.88 -5.70 -15.87
CA ILE A 428 -11.82 -4.85 -15.14
C ILE A 428 -12.41 -5.60 -13.94
N ARG A 429 -12.86 -6.85 -14.12
CA ARG A 429 -13.32 -7.71 -13.01
C ARG A 429 -12.22 -7.90 -11.96
N ARG A 430 -10.99 -8.20 -12.42
CA ARG A 430 -9.83 -8.34 -11.53
C ARG A 430 -9.53 -7.06 -10.75
N ALA A 431 -9.65 -5.89 -11.37
CA ALA A 431 -9.53 -4.62 -10.67
C ALA A 431 -10.66 -4.42 -9.65
N LEU A 432 -11.90 -4.78 -9.98
CA LEU A 432 -13.02 -4.71 -9.04
C LEU A 432 -12.82 -5.62 -7.82
N THR A 433 -12.14 -6.77 -7.96
CA THR A 433 -11.84 -7.65 -6.81
C THR A 433 -10.95 -6.96 -5.77
N THR A 434 -10.07 -6.05 -6.18
CA THR A 434 -9.21 -5.34 -5.24
C THR A 434 -9.97 -4.37 -4.35
N PHE A 435 -11.14 -3.92 -4.80
CA PHE A 435 -12.02 -3.05 -4.04
C PHE A 435 -13.09 -3.80 -3.22
N GLY A 436 -13.33 -5.07 -3.54
CA GLY A 436 -14.16 -5.98 -2.75
C GLY A 436 -15.53 -5.39 -2.35
N ASN A 437 -15.73 -5.21 -1.05
CA ASN A 437 -17.00 -4.72 -0.50
C ASN A 437 -17.41 -3.32 -1.00
N GLU A 438 -16.47 -2.47 -1.40
CA GLU A 438 -16.78 -1.12 -1.91
C GLU A 438 -17.31 -1.18 -3.34
N ALA A 439 -16.83 -2.14 -4.15
CA ALA A 439 -17.32 -2.34 -5.51
C ALA A 439 -18.69 -3.07 -5.55
N ARG A 440 -18.94 -3.96 -4.60
CA ARG A 440 -20.11 -4.86 -4.57
C ARG A 440 -21.46 -4.17 -4.80
N PRO A 441 -21.85 -3.09 -4.08
CA PRO A 441 -23.13 -2.44 -4.29
C PRO A 441 -23.31 -1.90 -5.71
N HIS A 442 -22.25 -1.38 -6.30
CA HIS A 442 -22.25 -0.85 -7.67
C HIS A 442 -22.40 -1.96 -8.71
N VAL A 443 -21.75 -3.11 -8.47
CA VAL A 443 -21.86 -4.28 -9.35
C VAL A 443 -23.26 -4.88 -9.29
N ILE A 444 -23.88 -4.99 -8.10
CA ILE A 444 -25.28 -5.46 -7.95
C ILE A 444 -26.25 -4.60 -8.78
N GLN A 445 -26.06 -3.28 -8.82
CA GLN A 445 -26.89 -2.42 -9.65
C GLN A 445 -26.81 -2.74 -11.14
N LEU A 446 -25.67 -3.24 -11.63
CA LEU A 446 -25.47 -3.62 -13.02
C LEU A 446 -26.25 -4.86 -13.44
N LEU A 447 -26.71 -5.68 -12.51
CA LEU A 447 -27.59 -6.82 -12.79
C LEU A 447 -28.90 -6.39 -13.47
N GLN A 448 -29.35 -5.15 -13.24
CA GLN A 448 -30.55 -4.58 -13.88
C GLN A 448 -30.26 -3.88 -15.21
N SER A 449 -29.07 -4.04 -15.77
CA SER A 449 -28.69 -3.42 -17.04
C SER A 449 -29.51 -3.95 -18.21
N LYS A 450 -29.88 -3.08 -19.14
CA LYS A 450 -30.49 -3.49 -20.43
C LYS A 450 -29.51 -4.25 -21.33
N SER A 451 -28.20 -4.04 -21.15
CA SER A 451 -27.18 -4.75 -21.90
C SER A 451 -26.95 -6.12 -21.33
N GLU A 452 -27.11 -7.14 -22.12
CA GLU A 452 -26.92 -8.55 -21.80
C GLU A 452 -25.50 -8.82 -21.30
N GLU A 453 -24.52 -8.27 -22.00
CA GLU A 453 -23.09 -8.44 -21.66
C GLU A 453 -22.73 -7.76 -20.33
N ILE A 454 -23.33 -6.61 -20.03
CA ILE A 454 -23.10 -5.95 -18.73
C ILE A 454 -23.68 -6.80 -17.61
N ARG A 455 -24.87 -7.42 -17.78
CA ARG A 455 -25.44 -8.32 -16.79
C ARG A 455 -24.54 -9.52 -16.55
N ARG A 456 -24.10 -10.17 -17.65
CA ARG A 456 -23.15 -11.30 -17.58
C ARG A 456 -21.88 -10.94 -16.81
N GLN A 457 -21.25 -9.82 -17.15
CA GLN A 457 -20.02 -9.38 -16.52
C GLN A 457 -20.23 -9.00 -15.04
N ALA A 458 -21.40 -8.44 -14.69
CA ALA A 458 -21.77 -8.16 -13.31
C ALA A 458 -21.91 -9.46 -12.50
N ILE A 459 -22.57 -10.48 -13.05
CA ILE A 459 -22.73 -11.80 -12.44
C ILE A 459 -21.34 -12.42 -12.17
N LEU A 460 -20.46 -12.47 -13.18
CA LEU A 460 -19.10 -12.99 -13.05
C LEU A 460 -18.28 -12.21 -12.00
N SER A 461 -18.47 -10.89 -11.93
CA SER A 461 -17.82 -10.07 -10.91
C SER A 461 -18.29 -10.41 -9.50
N LEU A 462 -19.59 -10.66 -9.32
CA LEU A 462 -20.14 -11.09 -8.03
C LEU A 462 -19.64 -12.48 -7.61
N GLY A 463 -19.28 -13.35 -8.56
CA GLY A 463 -18.60 -14.62 -8.25
C GLY A 463 -17.24 -14.43 -7.59
N LEU A 464 -16.61 -13.25 -7.79
CA LEU A 464 -15.30 -12.92 -7.23
C LEU A 464 -15.38 -12.09 -5.94
N ILE A 465 -16.37 -11.20 -5.82
CA ILE A 465 -16.49 -10.23 -4.71
C ILE A 465 -17.77 -10.39 -3.88
N GLY A 466 -18.70 -11.22 -4.33
CA GLY A 466 -20.00 -11.38 -3.70
C GLY A 466 -19.96 -12.12 -2.37
N LYS A 467 -21.09 -12.08 -1.69
CA LYS A 467 -21.36 -12.80 -0.44
C LYS A 467 -22.53 -13.74 -0.65
N HIS A 468 -22.74 -14.71 0.24
CA HIS A 468 -23.90 -15.59 0.22
C HIS A 468 -25.22 -14.82 0.02
N SER A 469 -25.38 -13.68 0.69
CA SER A 469 -26.58 -12.83 0.58
C SER A 469 -26.86 -12.25 -0.81
N ASP A 470 -25.91 -12.35 -1.75
CA ASP A 470 -26.11 -11.86 -3.12
C ASP A 470 -26.79 -12.88 -4.02
N SER A 471 -26.94 -14.13 -3.54
CA SER A 471 -27.57 -15.22 -4.29
C SER A 471 -29.00 -14.86 -4.74
N GLU A 472 -29.78 -14.20 -3.89
CA GLU A 472 -31.14 -13.75 -4.24
C GLU A 472 -31.17 -12.81 -5.44
N ALA A 473 -30.17 -11.93 -5.54
CA ALA A 473 -30.07 -10.98 -6.66
C ALA A 473 -29.62 -11.67 -7.97
N ILE A 474 -28.91 -12.78 -7.89
CA ILE A 474 -28.38 -13.52 -9.04
C ILE A 474 -29.36 -14.58 -9.55
N GLN A 475 -30.16 -15.23 -8.69
CA GLN A 475 -31.08 -16.30 -9.05
C GLN A 475 -32.00 -15.98 -10.25
N PRO A 476 -32.59 -14.76 -10.40
CA PRO A 476 -33.41 -14.44 -11.57
C PRO A 476 -32.67 -14.61 -12.90
N HIS A 477 -31.35 -14.42 -12.90
CA HIS A 477 -30.52 -14.49 -14.11
C HIS A 477 -30.24 -15.93 -14.58
N LEU A 478 -30.67 -16.96 -13.85
CA LEU A 478 -30.75 -18.32 -14.37
C LEU A 478 -31.75 -18.44 -15.53
N LYS A 479 -32.68 -17.47 -15.65
CA LYS A 479 -33.69 -17.37 -16.72
C LYS A 479 -33.45 -16.16 -17.62
N ASP A 480 -32.22 -15.60 -17.63
CA ASP A 480 -31.85 -14.47 -18.48
C ASP A 480 -32.03 -14.82 -19.97
N GLU A 481 -32.46 -13.89 -20.79
CA GLU A 481 -32.62 -14.10 -22.24
C GLU A 481 -31.28 -14.46 -22.89
N PHE A 482 -30.17 -13.92 -22.33
CA PHE A 482 -28.82 -14.14 -22.80
C PHE A 482 -28.23 -15.42 -22.18
N TRP A 483 -28.09 -16.48 -22.97
CA TRP A 483 -27.62 -17.78 -22.49
C TRP A 483 -26.28 -17.75 -21.73
N PRO A 484 -25.25 -16.93 -22.12
CA PRO A 484 -24.02 -16.86 -21.34
C PRO A 484 -24.20 -16.24 -19.95
N ALA A 485 -25.24 -15.40 -19.76
CA ALA A 485 -25.57 -14.89 -18.45
C ALA A 485 -26.22 -15.94 -17.56
N ARG A 486 -27.05 -16.87 -18.15
CA ARG A 486 -27.61 -18.03 -17.42
C ARG A 486 -26.51 -18.91 -16.85
N ILE A 487 -25.54 -19.28 -17.70
CA ILE A 487 -24.40 -20.11 -17.28
C ILE A 487 -23.58 -19.40 -16.20
N ALA A 488 -23.23 -18.13 -16.43
CA ALA A 488 -22.51 -17.33 -15.44
C ALA A 488 -23.25 -17.24 -14.10
N ALA A 489 -24.59 -17.14 -14.13
CA ALA A 489 -25.41 -17.14 -12.92
C ALA A 489 -25.32 -18.48 -12.19
N ALA A 490 -25.44 -19.59 -12.89
CA ALA A 490 -25.31 -20.92 -12.29
C ALA A 490 -23.94 -21.12 -11.64
N GLU A 491 -22.84 -20.81 -12.35
CA GLU A 491 -21.47 -20.91 -11.84
C GLU A 491 -21.22 -20.00 -10.63
N THR A 492 -21.74 -18.77 -10.68
CA THR A 492 -21.59 -17.80 -9.61
C THR A 492 -22.35 -18.24 -8.34
N LEU A 493 -23.58 -18.73 -8.48
CA LEU A 493 -24.35 -19.28 -7.36
C LEU A 493 -23.63 -20.46 -6.68
N GLY A 494 -23.02 -21.33 -7.48
CA GLY A 494 -22.18 -22.43 -6.96
C GLY A 494 -20.93 -21.92 -6.26
N THR A 495 -20.34 -20.82 -6.74
CA THR A 495 -19.16 -20.21 -6.11
C THR A 495 -19.51 -19.52 -4.79
N LEU A 496 -20.65 -18.86 -4.72
CA LEU A 496 -21.15 -18.24 -3.50
C LEU A 496 -21.54 -19.28 -2.44
N GLY A 497 -21.96 -20.49 -2.84
CA GLY A 497 -22.23 -21.59 -1.93
C GLY A 497 -23.47 -21.40 -1.05
N ASP A 498 -24.42 -20.58 -1.47
CA ASP A 498 -25.64 -20.31 -0.70
C ASP A 498 -26.74 -21.36 -0.99
N ALA A 499 -27.21 -22.01 0.07
CA ALA A 499 -28.28 -23.00 0.00
C ALA A 499 -29.64 -22.42 -0.48
N SER A 500 -29.85 -21.11 -0.47
CA SER A 500 -31.06 -20.46 -1.02
C SER A 500 -31.18 -20.67 -2.52
N ALA A 501 -30.05 -20.82 -3.23
CA ALA A 501 -30.01 -21.00 -4.69
C ALA A 501 -30.35 -22.43 -5.15
N VAL A 502 -30.40 -23.41 -4.26
CA VAL A 502 -30.52 -24.82 -4.61
C VAL A 502 -31.77 -25.10 -5.45
N ASN A 503 -32.94 -24.59 -5.07
CA ASN A 503 -34.18 -24.83 -5.82
C ASN A 503 -34.13 -24.24 -7.24
N ALA A 504 -33.58 -23.05 -7.39
CA ALA A 504 -33.45 -22.42 -8.69
C ALA A 504 -32.43 -23.16 -9.59
N LEU A 505 -31.35 -23.68 -9.00
CA LEU A 505 -30.38 -24.50 -9.71
C LEU A 505 -30.95 -25.89 -10.09
N ILE A 506 -31.88 -26.47 -9.29
CA ILE A 506 -32.59 -27.70 -9.65
C ILE A 506 -33.49 -27.47 -10.87
N GLU A 507 -34.20 -26.33 -10.93
CA GLU A 507 -34.96 -25.96 -12.12
C GLU A 507 -34.04 -25.83 -13.36
N ALA A 508 -32.84 -25.27 -13.21
CA ALA A 508 -31.87 -25.14 -14.30
C ALA A 508 -31.32 -26.52 -14.79
N LEU A 509 -31.46 -27.60 -14.04
CA LEU A 509 -31.10 -28.93 -14.53
C LEU A 509 -31.99 -29.41 -15.69
N GLU A 510 -33.23 -28.93 -15.76
CA GLU A 510 -34.21 -29.33 -16.79
C GLU A 510 -34.14 -28.41 -18.04
N ASP A 511 -33.24 -27.42 -18.07
CA ASP A 511 -33.08 -26.54 -19.21
C ASP A 511 -32.61 -27.30 -20.47
N GLU A 512 -33.05 -26.88 -21.63
CA GLU A 512 -32.64 -27.43 -22.93
C GLU A 512 -31.16 -27.16 -23.24
N ASP A 513 -30.60 -26.10 -22.65
CA ASP A 513 -29.18 -25.72 -22.77
C ASP A 513 -28.35 -26.64 -21.88
N GLU A 514 -27.60 -27.54 -22.52
CA GLU A 514 -26.75 -28.48 -21.79
C GLU A 514 -25.65 -27.82 -20.98
N ASP A 515 -25.14 -26.67 -21.43
CA ASP A 515 -24.09 -25.93 -20.72
C ASP A 515 -24.63 -25.30 -19.42
N LEU A 516 -25.87 -24.82 -19.44
CA LEU A 516 -26.55 -24.36 -18.23
C LEU A 516 -26.80 -25.52 -17.26
N ALA A 517 -27.33 -26.62 -17.77
CA ALA A 517 -27.58 -27.84 -16.95
C ALA A 517 -26.25 -28.35 -16.34
N MET A 518 -25.15 -28.33 -17.11
CA MET A 518 -23.82 -28.70 -16.64
C MET A 518 -23.33 -27.78 -15.52
N ALA A 519 -23.45 -26.47 -15.71
CA ALA A 519 -23.08 -25.48 -14.70
C ALA A 519 -23.92 -25.66 -13.42
N ALA A 520 -25.21 -25.95 -13.56
CA ALA A 520 -26.08 -26.21 -12.43
C ALA A 520 -25.68 -27.47 -11.64
N ILE A 521 -25.37 -28.58 -12.33
CA ILE A 521 -24.89 -29.84 -11.70
C ILE A 521 -23.61 -29.54 -10.86
N ILE A 522 -22.63 -28.86 -11.47
CA ILE A 522 -21.37 -28.51 -10.78
C ILE A 522 -21.64 -27.64 -9.57
N SER A 523 -22.53 -26.67 -9.72
CA SER A 523 -22.86 -25.72 -8.67
C SER A 523 -23.62 -26.35 -7.51
N LEU A 524 -24.57 -27.21 -7.80
CA LEU A 524 -25.25 -28.03 -6.78
C LEU A 524 -24.26 -28.90 -6.00
N GLY A 525 -23.30 -29.51 -6.72
CA GLY A 525 -22.24 -30.28 -6.08
C GLY A 525 -21.33 -29.43 -5.16
N ARG A 526 -21.01 -28.20 -5.54
CA ARG A 526 -20.23 -27.26 -4.71
C ARG A 526 -21.02 -26.84 -3.47
N ILE A 527 -22.31 -26.59 -3.59
CA ILE A 527 -23.18 -26.22 -2.48
C ILE A 527 -23.33 -27.40 -1.52
N GLY A 528 -23.46 -28.61 -2.05
CA GLY A 528 -23.52 -29.84 -1.27
C GLY A 528 -24.81 -30.04 -0.47
N ASP A 529 -25.89 -29.34 -0.82
CA ASP A 529 -27.19 -29.46 -0.12
C ASP A 529 -27.98 -30.71 -0.56
N GLU A 530 -28.51 -31.44 0.41
CA GLU A 530 -29.26 -32.69 0.14
C GLU A 530 -30.52 -32.48 -0.72
N ARG A 531 -31.10 -31.30 -0.76
CA ARG A 531 -32.23 -30.94 -1.62
C ARG A 531 -31.92 -31.12 -3.11
N ALA A 532 -30.64 -31.02 -3.50
CA ALA A 532 -30.19 -31.22 -4.88
C ALA A 532 -30.29 -32.68 -5.36
N VAL A 533 -30.31 -33.64 -4.44
CA VAL A 533 -30.20 -35.09 -4.75
C VAL A 533 -31.27 -35.62 -5.71
N PRO A 534 -32.55 -35.31 -5.53
CA PRO A 534 -33.57 -35.79 -6.48
C PRO A 534 -33.36 -35.30 -7.91
N GLY A 535 -32.99 -34.00 -8.06
CA GLY A 535 -32.69 -33.41 -9.36
C GLY A 535 -31.42 -33.97 -10.00
N LEU A 536 -30.38 -34.27 -9.22
CA LEU A 536 -29.15 -34.90 -9.72
C LEU A 536 -29.41 -36.36 -10.14
N ILE A 537 -30.32 -37.10 -9.46
CA ILE A 537 -30.72 -38.44 -9.86
C ILE A 537 -31.55 -38.40 -11.14
N SER A 538 -32.48 -37.41 -11.28
CA SER A 538 -33.26 -37.29 -12.52
C SER A 538 -32.36 -37.01 -13.73
N THR A 539 -31.26 -36.30 -13.57
CA THR A 539 -30.29 -36.03 -14.64
C THR A 539 -29.63 -37.29 -15.19
N LEU A 540 -29.56 -38.37 -14.41
CA LEU A 540 -29.07 -39.69 -14.87
C LEU A 540 -29.92 -40.31 -15.98
N GLN A 541 -31.18 -39.88 -16.15
CA GLN A 541 -32.10 -40.35 -17.19
C GLN A 541 -32.02 -39.51 -18.48
N ARG A 542 -31.31 -38.45 -18.51
CA ARG A 542 -31.13 -37.60 -19.72
C ARG A 542 -30.27 -38.33 -20.75
N GLU A 543 -30.43 -38.00 -22.03
CA GLU A 543 -29.65 -38.62 -23.10
C GLU A 543 -28.19 -38.20 -23.13
N SER A 544 -27.91 -36.96 -22.68
CA SER A 544 -26.57 -36.39 -22.71
C SER A 544 -25.58 -37.14 -21.81
N TRP A 545 -24.58 -37.72 -22.44
CA TRP A 545 -23.50 -38.44 -21.75
C TRP A 545 -22.74 -37.50 -20.79
N ALA A 546 -22.47 -36.25 -21.19
CA ALA A 546 -21.71 -35.28 -20.41
C ALA A 546 -22.45 -34.95 -19.09
N LEU A 547 -23.76 -34.75 -19.15
CA LEU A 547 -24.58 -34.48 -17.97
C LEU A 547 -24.65 -35.67 -17.02
N LYS A 548 -24.88 -36.91 -17.57
CA LYS A 548 -24.82 -38.14 -16.78
C LYS A 548 -23.50 -38.27 -16.05
N PHE A 549 -22.39 -38.11 -16.79
CA PHE A 549 -21.04 -38.20 -16.24
C PHE A 549 -20.83 -37.26 -15.06
N GLN A 550 -21.20 -35.99 -15.23
CA GLN A 550 -21.01 -34.99 -14.17
C GLN A 550 -21.93 -35.25 -12.97
N ALA A 551 -23.17 -35.65 -13.21
CA ALA A 551 -24.11 -36.01 -12.15
C ALA A 551 -23.61 -37.22 -11.34
N ILE A 552 -23.13 -38.29 -12.01
CA ILE A 552 -22.51 -39.45 -11.36
C ILE A 552 -21.35 -39.05 -10.45
N LYS A 553 -20.48 -38.20 -10.97
CA LYS A 553 -19.33 -37.71 -10.24
C LYS A 553 -19.74 -36.94 -8.98
N ILE A 554 -20.68 -36.01 -9.11
CA ILE A 554 -21.17 -35.18 -8.00
C ILE A 554 -21.90 -36.01 -6.95
N LEU A 555 -22.77 -36.95 -7.37
CA LEU A 555 -23.47 -37.86 -6.45
C LEU A 555 -22.50 -38.74 -5.65
N GLY A 556 -21.39 -39.17 -6.29
CA GLY A 556 -20.29 -39.86 -5.61
C GLY A 556 -19.54 -38.94 -4.61
N GLU A 557 -19.22 -37.72 -4.99
CA GLU A 557 -18.55 -36.76 -4.14
C GLU A 557 -19.41 -36.36 -2.93
N MET A 558 -20.70 -36.17 -3.11
CA MET A 558 -21.66 -35.90 -2.04
C MET A 558 -22.00 -37.14 -1.20
N ARG A 559 -21.54 -38.36 -1.58
CA ARG A 559 -21.79 -39.65 -0.91
C ARG A 559 -23.27 -39.95 -0.73
N VAL A 560 -24.05 -39.77 -1.76
CA VAL A 560 -25.50 -39.86 -1.72
C VAL A 560 -25.99 -41.32 -1.77
N ASN A 561 -26.34 -41.91 -0.64
CA ASN A 561 -26.84 -43.29 -0.55
C ASN A 561 -28.08 -43.58 -1.41
N ARG A 562 -28.98 -42.61 -1.60
CA ARG A 562 -30.20 -42.75 -2.40
C ARG A 562 -29.92 -43.03 -3.87
N ALA A 563 -28.76 -42.54 -4.39
CA ALA A 563 -28.40 -42.75 -5.79
C ALA A 563 -27.89 -44.16 -6.11
N PHE A 564 -27.70 -45.04 -5.09
CA PHE A 564 -27.14 -46.37 -5.26
C PHE A 564 -27.89 -47.20 -6.29
N VAL A 565 -29.23 -47.26 -6.19
CA VAL A 565 -30.07 -48.13 -7.08
C VAL A 565 -29.97 -47.66 -8.53
N ASP A 566 -30.03 -46.35 -8.76
CA ASP A 566 -30.01 -45.78 -10.09
C ASP A 566 -28.61 -45.90 -10.72
N LEU A 567 -27.53 -45.70 -9.95
CA LEU A 567 -26.18 -45.93 -10.41
C LEU A 567 -25.88 -47.42 -10.71
N VAL A 568 -26.42 -48.35 -9.93
CA VAL A 568 -26.25 -49.77 -10.20
C VAL A 568 -26.98 -50.19 -11.49
N LYS A 569 -28.16 -49.62 -11.79
CA LYS A 569 -28.84 -49.82 -13.07
C LYS A 569 -28.02 -49.34 -14.25
N LEU A 570 -27.47 -48.11 -14.14
CA LEU A 570 -26.64 -47.53 -15.19
C LEU A 570 -25.32 -48.26 -15.40
N LEU A 571 -24.84 -49.03 -14.43
CA LEU A 571 -23.60 -49.79 -14.54
C LEU A 571 -23.69 -50.90 -15.61
N ASP A 572 -24.89 -51.31 -15.95
CA ASP A 572 -25.16 -52.30 -17.00
C ASP A 572 -25.35 -51.64 -18.38
N GLU A 573 -25.33 -50.33 -18.49
CA GLU A 573 -25.42 -49.53 -19.72
C GLU A 573 -24.02 -49.12 -20.27
N ASP A 574 -23.75 -49.45 -21.38
CA ASP A 574 -23.07 -49.21 -22.62
C ASP A 574 -21.69 -48.55 -22.73
N THR A 575 -21.25 -47.61 -22.00
CA THR A 575 -19.97 -46.92 -22.27
C THR A 575 -18.92 -47.19 -21.21
N LEU A 576 -17.74 -47.61 -21.63
CA LEU A 576 -16.63 -47.96 -20.73
C LEU A 576 -16.27 -46.79 -19.78
N ASP A 577 -16.21 -45.55 -20.31
CA ASP A 577 -15.87 -44.37 -19.51
C ASP A 577 -16.90 -44.08 -18.41
N LEU A 578 -18.19 -44.18 -18.75
CA LEU A 578 -19.29 -43.99 -17.79
C LEU A 578 -19.26 -45.08 -16.72
N LYS A 579 -19.07 -46.35 -17.13
CA LYS A 579 -18.89 -47.47 -16.23
C LYS A 579 -17.81 -47.25 -15.19
N ILE A 580 -16.65 -46.77 -15.60
CA ILE A 580 -15.53 -46.49 -14.69
C ILE A 580 -15.90 -45.43 -13.66
N HIS A 581 -16.61 -44.38 -14.07
CA HIS A 581 -17.03 -43.32 -13.17
C HIS A 581 -18.14 -43.75 -12.22
N ILE A 582 -19.06 -44.56 -12.67
CA ILE A 582 -20.09 -45.15 -11.81
C ILE A 582 -19.44 -46.02 -10.73
N ILE A 583 -18.51 -46.90 -11.11
CA ILE A 583 -17.76 -47.76 -10.18
C ILE A 583 -17.11 -46.94 -9.08
N ARG A 584 -16.38 -45.87 -9.45
CA ARG A 584 -15.73 -45.00 -8.50
C ARG A 584 -16.72 -44.25 -7.61
N SER A 585 -17.85 -43.81 -8.16
CA SER A 585 -18.87 -43.10 -7.39
C SER A 585 -19.56 -44.03 -6.40
N LEU A 586 -19.86 -45.26 -6.78
CA LEU A 586 -20.42 -46.29 -5.89
C LEU A 586 -19.48 -46.61 -4.72
N ALA A 587 -18.16 -46.64 -4.98
CA ALA A 587 -17.19 -46.87 -3.91
C ALA A 587 -17.24 -45.72 -2.89
N ARG A 588 -17.27 -44.46 -3.37
CA ARG A 588 -17.34 -43.25 -2.52
C ARG A 588 -18.64 -43.15 -1.71
N ILE A 589 -19.76 -43.56 -2.31
CA ILE A 589 -21.06 -43.60 -1.64
C ILE A 589 -21.02 -44.57 -0.48
N SER A 590 -20.28 -45.70 -0.59
CA SER A 590 -20.09 -46.69 0.45
C SER A 590 -21.42 -47.29 0.99
N HIS A 591 -22.44 -47.45 0.13
CA HIS A 591 -23.67 -48.08 0.54
C HIS A 591 -23.41 -49.55 0.95
N PRO A 592 -24.10 -50.14 1.96
CA PRO A 592 -23.82 -51.48 2.45
C PRO A 592 -23.81 -52.61 1.38
N ARG A 593 -24.54 -52.41 0.31
CA ARG A 593 -24.63 -53.40 -0.81
C ARG A 593 -23.60 -53.10 -1.93
N CYS A 594 -22.83 -52.03 -1.86
CA CYS A 594 -21.87 -51.69 -2.92
C CYS A 594 -20.83 -52.79 -3.15
N TYR A 595 -20.30 -53.37 -2.10
CA TYR A 595 -19.30 -54.44 -2.22
C TYR A 595 -19.82 -55.64 -3.02
N GLU A 596 -20.98 -56.16 -2.68
CA GLU A 596 -21.59 -57.37 -3.34
C GLU A 596 -21.89 -57.10 -4.81
N GLU A 597 -22.45 -55.91 -5.11
CA GLU A 597 -22.80 -55.54 -6.48
C GLU A 597 -21.58 -55.33 -7.36
N LEU A 598 -20.57 -54.66 -6.84
CA LEU A 598 -19.31 -54.41 -7.57
C LEU A 598 -18.51 -55.70 -7.73
N LYS A 599 -18.43 -56.56 -6.70
CA LYS A 599 -17.72 -57.84 -6.76
C LYS A 599 -18.33 -58.80 -7.78
N LYS A 600 -19.67 -58.93 -7.79
CA LYS A 600 -20.40 -59.74 -8.75
C LYS A 600 -20.11 -59.36 -10.21
N ARG A 601 -19.95 -58.07 -10.49
CA ARG A 601 -19.64 -57.56 -11.83
C ARG A 601 -18.16 -57.68 -12.16
N PHE A 602 -17.30 -57.43 -11.21
CA PHE A 602 -15.85 -57.59 -11.34
C PHE A 602 -15.46 -58.99 -11.78
N ASP A 603 -16.13 -60.01 -11.22
CA ASP A 603 -15.88 -61.39 -11.57
C ASP A 603 -16.23 -61.75 -13.03
N LYS A 604 -17.06 -60.97 -13.67
CA LYS A 604 -17.52 -61.16 -15.06
C LYS A 604 -16.84 -60.20 -16.05
N GLU A 605 -16.18 -59.16 -15.55
CA GLU A 605 -15.62 -58.09 -16.38
C GLU A 605 -14.39 -58.56 -17.15
N GLN A 606 -14.37 -58.23 -18.44
CA GLN A 606 -13.24 -58.55 -19.34
C GLN A 606 -12.44 -57.34 -19.75
N GLU A 607 -13.04 -56.16 -19.70
CA GLU A 607 -12.36 -54.92 -20.10
C GLU A 607 -11.33 -54.53 -19.05
N SER A 608 -10.05 -54.37 -19.48
CA SER A 608 -8.93 -54.14 -18.58
C SER A 608 -9.09 -52.84 -17.76
N GLU A 609 -9.54 -51.74 -18.36
CA GLU A 609 -9.71 -50.46 -17.68
C GLU A 609 -10.84 -50.51 -16.65
N ALA A 610 -11.97 -51.16 -16.96
CA ALA A 610 -13.05 -51.36 -16.02
C ALA A 610 -12.60 -52.22 -14.83
N ARG A 611 -11.84 -53.31 -15.09
CA ARG A 611 -11.27 -54.16 -14.06
C ARG A 611 -10.38 -53.40 -13.09
N LEU A 612 -9.54 -52.47 -13.59
CA LEU A 612 -8.72 -51.59 -12.74
C LEU A 612 -9.57 -50.70 -11.86
N ALA A 613 -10.65 -50.12 -12.41
CA ALA A 613 -11.57 -49.29 -11.63
C ALA A 613 -12.31 -50.11 -10.54
N TYR A 614 -12.68 -51.34 -10.82
CA TYR A 614 -13.24 -52.23 -9.81
C TYR A 614 -12.24 -52.56 -8.71
N ILE A 615 -10.98 -52.84 -9.05
CA ILE A 615 -9.94 -53.11 -8.03
C ILE A 615 -9.80 -51.89 -7.10
N GLU A 616 -9.72 -50.69 -7.65
CA GLU A 616 -9.63 -49.42 -6.87
C GLU A 616 -10.86 -49.26 -5.97
N ALA A 617 -12.06 -49.43 -6.53
CA ALA A 617 -13.33 -49.27 -5.82
C ALA A 617 -13.54 -50.32 -4.69
N LEU A 618 -13.18 -51.55 -4.94
CA LEU A 618 -13.28 -52.62 -3.94
C LEU A 618 -12.28 -52.43 -2.81
N ALA A 619 -11.11 -51.82 -3.13
CA ALA A 619 -10.12 -51.46 -2.14
C ALA A 619 -10.59 -50.30 -1.25
N GLU A 620 -11.23 -49.27 -1.83
CA GLU A 620 -11.82 -48.14 -1.08
C GLU A 620 -12.93 -48.61 -0.13
N LEU A 621 -13.74 -49.59 -0.55
CA LEU A 621 -14.77 -50.18 0.30
C LEU A 621 -14.21 -51.01 1.46
N GLY A 622 -12.97 -51.44 1.37
CA GLY A 622 -12.24 -52.04 2.47
C GLY A 622 -12.74 -53.41 2.96
N ASN A 623 -13.54 -54.11 2.17
CA ASN A 623 -14.10 -55.42 2.60
C ASN A 623 -13.01 -56.50 2.63
N PRO A 624 -12.74 -57.19 3.77
CA PRO A 624 -11.71 -58.21 3.88
C PRO A 624 -11.83 -59.41 2.93
N ALA A 625 -13.01 -59.70 2.44
CA ALA A 625 -13.25 -60.87 1.57
C ALA A 625 -12.46 -60.84 0.26
N ILE A 626 -12.11 -59.63 -0.26
CA ILE A 626 -11.37 -59.46 -1.52
C ILE A 626 -9.85 -59.64 -1.36
N VAL A 627 -9.32 -59.61 -0.15
CA VAL A 627 -7.89 -59.63 0.11
C VAL A 627 -7.15 -60.78 -0.54
N THR A 628 -7.70 -61.99 -0.46
CA THR A 628 -7.09 -63.19 -1.03
C THR A 628 -6.92 -63.06 -2.55
N GLU A 629 -7.85 -62.44 -3.21
CA GLU A 629 -7.81 -62.19 -4.65
C GLU A 629 -6.77 -61.12 -5.02
N PHE A 630 -6.72 -60.01 -4.29
CA PHE A 630 -5.72 -59.01 -4.49
C PHE A 630 -4.29 -59.51 -4.23
N VAL A 631 -4.12 -60.44 -3.28
CA VAL A 631 -2.81 -61.09 -3.06
C VAL A 631 -2.44 -61.95 -4.27
N LYS A 632 -3.35 -62.72 -4.85
CA LYS A 632 -3.10 -63.50 -6.06
C LYS A 632 -2.73 -62.58 -7.25
N MET A 633 -3.48 -61.52 -7.45
CA MET A 633 -3.20 -60.56 -8.51
C MET A 633 -1.85 -59.86 -8.32
N ALA A 634 -1.48 -59.47 -7.10
CA ALA A 634 -0.16 -58.87 -6.78
C ALA A 634 1.01 -59.81 -7.08
N GLN A 635 0.77 -61.13 -7.08
CA GLN A 635 1.78 -62.14 -7.42
C GLN A 635 1.82 -62.49 -8.92
N ASN A 636 0.76 -62.22 -9.65
CA ASN A 636 0.67 -62.49 -11.08
C ASN A 636 1.58 -61.53 -11.87
N LYS A 637 2.55 -62.09 -12.61
CA LYS A 637 3.48 -61.33 -13.45
C LYS A 637 3.01 -61.11 -14.87
N ASP A 638 1.98 -61.84 -15.29
CA ASP A 638 1.51 -61.83 -16.69
C ASP A 638 0.62 -60.59 -16.98
N ASN A 639 -0.09 -60.07 -15.94
CA ASN A 639 -0.86 -58.84 -16.05
C ASN A 639 -0.27 -57.75 -15.18
N TRP A 640 0.49 -56.86 -15.80
CA TRP A 640 1.24 -55.78 -15.11
C TRP A 640 0.31 -54.76 -14.50
N ASP A 641 -0.76 -54.35 -15.18
CA ASP A 641 -1.70 -53.34 -14.75
C ASP A 641 -2.52 -53.79 -13.52
N GLU A 642 -3.12 -54.96 -13.57
CA GLU A 642 -3.86 -55.53 -12.43
C GLU A 642 -2.93 -55.80 -11.24
N ARG A 643 -1.72 -56.26 -11.50
CA ARG A 643 -0.71 -56.47 -10.45
C ARG A 643 -0.38 -55.17 -9.72
N ARG A 644 -0.14 -54.10 -10.46
CA ARG A 644 0.12 -52.78 -9.90
C ARG A 644 -1.06 -52.27 -9.08
N ALA A 645 -2.28 -52.36 -9.66
CA ALA A 645 -3.50 -51.93 -8.98
C ALA A 645 -3.76 -52.74 -7.70
N ALA A 646 -3.54 -54.05 -7.72
CA ALA A 646 -3.73 -54.93 -6.55
C ALA A 646 -2.70 -54.61 -5.43
N ILE A 647 -1.45 -54.33 -5.76
CA ILE A 647 -0.43 -53.87 -4.80
C ILE A 647 -0.87 -52.58 -4.10
N ARG A 648 -1.35 -51.61 -4.86
CA ARG A 648 -1.89 -50.33 -4.37
C ARG A 648 -3.14 -50.57 -3.48
N ALA A 649 -4.05 -51.41 -3.93
CA ALA A 649 -5.26 -51.81 -3.22
C ALA A 649 -4.95 -52.41 -1.84
N LEU A 650 -4.00 -53.30 -1.76
CA LEU A 650 -3.54 -53.89 -0.50
C LEU A 650 -3.01 -52.84 0.48
N GLY A 651 -2.34 -51.79 -0.03
CA GLY A 651 -1.87 -50.62 0.74
C GLY A 651 -3.04 -49.81 1.28
N ILE A 652 -4.00 -49.43 0.42
CA ILE A 652 -5.20 -48.66 0.77
C ILE A 652 -5.99 -49.36 1.87
N MET A 653 -6.17 -50.68 1.72
CA MET A 653 -6.88 -51.52 2.69
C MET A 653 -6.08 -51.84 3.96
N ARG A 654 -4.83 -51.40 4.04
CA ARG A 654 -3.90 -51.64 5.15
C ARG A 654 -3.79 -53.11 5.56
N VAL A 655 -3.67 -54.01 4.58
CA VAL A 655 -3.67 -55.46 4.79
C VAL A 655 -2.31 -55.93 5.33
N VAL A 656 -2.17 -56.09 6.62
CA VAL A 656 -0.96 -56.56 7.28
C VAL A 656 -0.46 -57.91 6.74
N ASN A 657 -1.35 -58.85 6.47
CA ASN A 657 -1.01 -60.17 5.96
C ASN A 657 -0.44 -60.19 4.53
N ALA A 658 -0.56 -59.08 3.78
CA ALA A 658 0.04 -58.92 2.46
C ALA A 658 1.53 -58.53 2.50
N ARG A 659 2.11 -58.33 3.68
CA ARG A 659 3.52 -57.89 3.88
C ARG A 659 4.49 -58.71 3.06
N SER A 660 4.41 -60.02 3.07
CA SER A 660 5.36 -60.91 2.35
C SER A 660 5.31 -60.71 0.84
N VAL A 661 4.12 -60.53 0.28
CA VAL A 661 3.90 -60.27 -1.15
C VAL A 661 4.43 -58.88 -1.54
N LEU A 662 4.20 -57.89 -0.73
CA LEU A 662 4.68 -56.53 -0.96
C LEU A 662 6.18 -56.43 -0.85
N ILE A 663 6.82 -57.14 0.08
CA ILE A 663 8.29 -57.21 0.17
C ILE A 663 8.88 -57.92 -1.06
N GLN A 664 8.18 -58.93 -1.61
CA GLN A 664 8.58 -59.58 -2.85
C GLN A 664 8.47 -58.62 -4.05
N ALA A 665 7.37 -57.86 -4.13
CA ALA A 665 7.16 -56.82 -5.15
C ALA A 665 8.19 -55.70 -5.08
N LEU A 666 8.68 -55.38 -3.89
CA LEU A 666 9.75 -54.39 -3.70
C LEU A 666 11.09 -54.79 -4.36
N LYS A 667 11.32 -56.07 -4.57
CA LYS A 667 12.50 -56.61 -5.25
C LYS A 667 12.27 -56.78 -6.76
N ASP A 668 11.12 -56.36 -7.29
CA ASP A 668 10.84 -56.44 -8.72
C ASP A 668 11.83 -55.60 -9.53
N LYS A 669 12.13 -56.05 -10.76
CA LYS A 669 12.97 -55.30 -11.71
C LYS A 669 12.29 -54.03 -12.21
N ASP A 670 10.94 -54.01 -12.14
CA ASP A 670 10.13 -52.85 -12.53
C ASP A 670 10.11 -51.80 -11.42
N ALA A 671 10.63 -50.63 -11.74
CA ALA A 671 10.76 -49.51 -10.79
C ALA A 671 9.38 -48.98 -10.33
N VAL A 672 8.30 -49.14 -11.14
CA VAL A 672 6.95 -48.68 -10.80
C VAL A 672 6.33 -49.65 -9.79
N ILE A 673 6.40 -50.93 -10.05
CA ILE A 673 5.92 -51.97 -9.13
C ILE A 673 6.60 -51.89 -7.77
N SER A 674 7.94 -51.73 -7.78
CA SER A 674 8.73 -51.56 -6.56
C SER A 674 8.31 -50.32 -5.76
N ARG A 675 8.02 -49.17 -6.46
CA ARG A 675 7.56 -47.92 -5.83
C ARG A 675 6.16 -48.09 -5.19
N GLU A 676 5.22 -48.71 -5.92
CA GLU A 676 3.88 -48.94 -5.41
C GLU A 676 3.90 -49.86 -4.19
N ALA A 677 4.75 -50.91 -4.24
CA ALA A 677 4.93 -51.84 -3.10
C ALA A 677 5.53 -51.10 -1.87
N LEU A 678 6.43 -50.18 -2.09
CA LEU A 678 6.99 -49.33 -1.03
C LEU A 678 5.89 -48.46 -0.38
N ALA A 679 5.09 -47.76 -1.21
CA ALA A 679 3.99 -46.93 -0.75
C ALA A 679 2.93 -47.74 0.00
N ALA A 680 2.61 -48.95 -0.48
CA ALA A 680 1.69 -49.86 0.19
C ALA A 680 2.22 -50.34 1.56
N LEU A 681 3.48 -50.69 1.66
CA LEU A 681 4.12 -51.06 2.93
C LEU A 681 4.17 -49.89 3.95
N GLU A 682 4.34 -48.69 3.49
CA GLU A 682 4.30 -47.50 4.35
C GLU A 682 2.95 -47.28 5.00
N GLN A 683 1.85 -47.62 4.28
CA GLN A 683 0.47 -47.53 4.80
C GLN A 683 0.12 -48.65 5.77
N ILE A 684 0.77 -49.79 5.62
CA ILE A 684 0.40 -51.05 6.35
C ILE A 684 1.17 -51.16 7.66
N LEU A 685 2.47 -50.79 7.68
CA LEU A 685 3.35 -51.11 8.80
C LEU A 685 3.36 -50.00 9.85
N PRO A 686 3.26 -50.34 11.16
CA PRO A 686 3.53 -49.39 12.21
C PRO A 686 4.97 -48.86 12.12
N PRO A 687 5.24 -47.65 12.57
CA PRO A 687 6.57 -47.03 12.47
C PRO A 687 7.73 -47.86 13.02
N GLU A 688 7.46 -48.68 14.05
CA GLU A 688 8.50 -49.55 14.66
C GLU A 688 8.79 -50.82 13.82
N GLU A 689 7.79 -51.38 13.17
CA GLU A 689 7.96 -52.54 12.28
C GLU A 689 8.53 -52.15 10.94
N PHE A 690 8.19 -50.91 10.48
CA PHE A 690 8.79 -50.30 9.31
C PHE A 690 10.33 -50.16 9.49
N ARG A 691 10.80 -49.79 10.69
CA ARG A 691 12.21 -49.72 11.04
C ARG A 691 12.93 -51.09 10.93
N LYS A 692 12.26 -52.21 11.17
CA LYS A 692 12.86 -53.57 11.04
C LYS A 692 13.08 -53.98 9.58
N THR A 693 12.33 -53.39 8.66
CA THR A 693 12.48 -53.65 7.22
C THR A 693 13.42 -52.62 6.56
N GLU A 694 14.06 -51.84 7.35
CA GLU A 694 14.75 -50.57 7.06
C GLU A 694 15.90 -50.66 6.03
N LYS A 695 16.67 -51.74 6.01
CA LYS A 695 17.83 -51.82 5.11
C LYS A 695 17.47 -51.84 3.63
N ALA A 696 16.43 -52.53 3.25
CA ALA A 696 15.97 -52.63 1.86
C ALA A 696 15.16 -51.37 1.46
N ILE A 697 14.35 -50.84 2.36
CA ILE A 697 13.51 -49.64 2.13
C ILE A 697 14.37 -48.37 2.16
N ALA A 698 15.33 -48.30 3.09
CA ALA A 698 16.26 -47.16 3.19
C ALA A 698 17.13 -47.00 1.93
N ALA A 699 17.57 -48.12 1.32
CA ALA A 699 18.33 -48.09 0.08
C ALA A 699 17.50 -47.50 -1.10
N ALA A 700 16.24 -47.92 -1.24
CA ALA A 700 15.34 -47.40 -2.27
C ALA A 700 14.94 -45.93 -2.02
N ARG A 701 14.66 -45.56 -0.76
CA ARG A 701 14.41 -44.15 -0.40
C ARG A 701 15.60 -43.26 -0.64
N ARG A 702 16.81 -43.66 -0.22
CA ARG A 702 18.03 -42.90 -0.48
C ARG A 702 18.23 -42.66 -1.97
N GLN A 703 17.98 -43.65 -2.79
CA GLN A 703 18.10 -43.51 -4.24
C GLN A 703 17.08 -42.53 -4.78
N GLN A 704 15.86 -42.59 -4.30
CA GLN A 704 14.79 -41.66 -4.70
C GLN A 704 15.02 -40.24 -4.18
N GLU A 705 15.48 -40.10 -2.93
CA GLU A 705 15.84 -38.79 -2.35
C GLU A 705 17.03 -38.15 -3.07
N MET A 706 18.05 -38.96 -3.36
CA MET A 706 19.21 -38.48 -4.14
C MET A 706 18.77 -38.03 -5.54
N PHE A 707 17.89 -38.80 -6.18
CA PHE A 707 17.34 -38.44 -7.46
C PHE A 707 16.57 -37.12 -7.40
N GLN A 708 15.64 -36.98 -6.42
CA GLN A 708 14.82 -35.79 -6.27
C GLN A 708 15.65 -34.57 -5.90
N LYS A 709 16.65 -34.76 -5.03
CA LYS A 709 17.60 -33.70 -4.64
C LYS A 709 18.41 -33.23 -5.84
N ALA A 710 18.96 -34.16 -6.61
CA ALA A 710 19.72 -33.82 -7.81
C ALA A 710 18.84 -33.10 -8.84
N PHE A 711 17.62 -33.56 -9.06
CA PHE A 711 16.70 -32.93 -10.00
C PHE A 711 16.27 -31.51 -9.53
N ASN A 712 15.84 -31.37 -8.27
CA ASN A 712 15.38 -30.09 -7.73
C ASN A 712 16.52 -29.05 -7.71
N GLU A 713 17.73 -29.49 -7.34
CA GLU A 713 18.90 -28.59 -7.36
C GLU A 713 19.28 -28.21 -8.80
N GLY A 714 19.24 -29.15 -9.72
CA GLY A 714 19.41 -28.85 -11.15
C GLY A 714 18.42 -27.81 -11.67
N MET A 715 17.13 -27.94 -11.30
CA MET A 715 16.09 -26.98 -11.65
C MET A 715 16.28 -25.63 -10.97
N ARG A 716 16.74 -25.63 -9.72
CA ARG A 716 17.06 -24.41 -8.98
C ARG A 716 18.21 -23.64 -9.62
N GLN A 717 19.31 -24.32 -9.89
CA GLN A 717 20.49 -23.72 -10.55
C GLN A 717 20.14 -23.19 -11.94
N MET A 718 19.27 -23.88 -12.65
CA MET A 718 18.77 -23.41 -13.95
C MET A 718 17.98 -22.11 -13.84
N ARG A 719 17.19 -21.91 -12.75
CA ARG A 719 16.49 -20.67 -12.45
C ARG A 719 17.42 -19.52 -12.07
N LEU A 720 18.49 -19.84 -11.35
CA LEU A 720 19.52 -18.88 -10.94
C LEU A 720 20.50 -18.50 -12.07
N GLY A 721 20.38 -19.12 -13.26
CA GLY A 721 21.26 -18.84 -14.38
C GLY A 721 22.60 -19.59 -14.33
N ALA A 722 22.86 -20.40 -13.31
CA ALA A 722 24.09 -21.20 -13.15
C ALA A 722 24.04 -22.47 -14.03
N MET A 723 24.10 -22.30 -15.35
CA MET A 723 23.81 -23.36 -16.32
C MET A 723 24.78 -24.55 -16.24
N ARG A 724 26.06 -24.34 -15.92
CA ARG A 724 27.05 -25.44 -15.75
C ARG A 724 26.73 -26.31 -14.54
N GLU A 725 26.36 -25.70 -13.45
CA GLU A 725 25.94 -26.38 -12.22
C GLU A 725 24.65 -27.17 -12.44
N ALA A 726 23.66 -26.53 -13.09
CA ALA A 726 22.41 -27.18 -13.45
C ALA A 726 22.63 -28.42 -14.31
N GLU A 727 23.52 -28.36 -15.33
CA GLU A 727 23.88 -29.50 -16.17
C GLU A 727 24.44 -30.67 -15.34
N LYS A 728 25.32 -30.38 -14.38
CA LYS A 728 25.94 -31.38 -13.49
C LYS A 728 24.83 -32.12 -12.70
N PHE A 729 23.97 -31.39 -12.03
CA PHE A 729 22.91 -31.98 -11.19
C PHE A 729 21.86 -32.73 -12.01
N LEU A 730 21.46 -32.22 -13.18
CA LEU A 730 20.51 -32.94 -14.04
C LEU A 730 21.12 -34.25 -14.60
N LYS A 731 22.40 -34.26 -14.95
CA LYS A 731 23.10 -35.47 -15.32
C LYS A 731 23.23 -36.47 -14.18
N GLU A 732 23.44 -35.98 -12.96
CA GLU A 732 23.44 -36.81 -11.76
C GLU A 732 22.07 -37.46 -11.53
N ALA A 733 20.98 -36.68 -11.67
CA ALA A 733 19.63 -37.20 -11.62
C ALA A 733 19.39 -38.30 -12.66
N ILE A 734 19.85 -38.11 -13.90
CA ILE A 734 19.76 -39.14 -14.97
C ILE A 734 20.55 -40.42 -14.62
N LYS A 735 21.72 -40.30 -13.95
CA LYS A 735 22.47 -41.48 -13.51
C LYS A 735 21.68 -42.29 -12.48
N ILE A 736 20.94 -41.62 -11.59
CA ILE A 736 20.15 -42.26 -10.54
C ILE A 736 18.89 -42.87 -11.14
N ASN A 737 18.21 -42.15 -12.06
CA ASN A 737 17.01 -42.61 -12.75
C ASN A 737 17.08 -42.26 -14.24
N SER A 738 17.50 -43.21 -15.06
CA SER A 738 17.63 -43.04 -16.51
C SER A 738 16.30 -43.04 -17.28
N ARG A 739 15.16 -43.34 -16.63
CA ARG A 739 13.83 -43.34 -17.26
C ARG A 739 12.96 -42.12 -16.90
N ALA A 740 13.55 -41.09 -16.31
CA ALA A 740 12.82 -39.87 -15.98
C ALA A 740 12.75 -38.89 -17.18
N ALA A 741 11.77 -39.02 -18.03
CA ALA A 741 11.60 -38.19 -19.24
C ALA A 741 11.67 -36.68 -18.96
N TYR A 742 11.09 -36.23 -17.84
CA TYR A 742 11.11 -34.82 -17.45
C TYR A 742 12.48 -34.28 -17.07
N VAL A 743 13.41 -35.12 -16.61
CA VAL A 743 14.80 -34.75 -16.35
C VAL A 743 15.55 -34.50 -17.66
N TYR A 744 15.32 -35.39 -18.64
CA TYR A 744 15.85 -35.18 -19.99
C TYR A 744 15.27 -33.94 -20.65
N SER A 745 13.98 -33.67 -20.41
CA SER A 745 13.34 -32.45 -20.88
C SER A 745 14.00 -31.20 -20.25
N ALA A 746 14.22 -31.22 -18.93
CA ALA A 746 14.90 -30.11 -18.24
C ALA A 746 16.33 -29.91 -18.78
N LEU A 747 17.06 -30.99 -19.02
CA LEU A 747 18.39 -30.93 -19.61
C LEU A 747 18.34 -30.44 -21.06
N GLY A 748 17.35 -30.84 -21.83
CA GLY A 748 17.07 -30.31 -23.16
C GLY A 748 16.80 -28.81 -23.18
N ASN A 749 15.98 -28.32 -22.23
CA ASN A 749 15.73 -26.90 -22.02
C ASN A 749 17.00 -26.13 -21.69
N LEU A 750 17.84 -26.69 -20.82
CA LEU A 750 19.14 -26.10 -20.44
C LEU A 750 20.05 -25.94 -21.65
N TYR A 751 20.24 -27.02 -22.42
CA TYR A 751 21.07 -27.01 -23.62
C TYR A 751 20.51 -26.09 -24.71
N TYR A 752 19.20 -26.01 -24.82
CA TYR A 752 18.56 -25.07 -25.73
C TYR A 752 18.86 -23.61 -25.37
N LYS A 753 18.72 -23.26 -24.06
CA LYS A 753 19.03 -21.92 -23.57
C LYS A 753 20.50 -21.54 -23.71
N THR A 754 21.41 -22.51 -23.55
CA THR A 754 22.87 -22.29 -23.64
C THR A 754 23.40 -22.40 -25.07
N GLY A 755 22.56 -22.59 -26.09
CA GLY A 755 22.95 -22.69 -27.49
C GLY A 755 23.55 -24.03 -27.90
N LYS A 756 23.64 -25.03 -27.00
CA LYS A 756 24.18 -26.38 -27.27
C LYS A 756 23.10 -27.24 -27.96
N LEU A 757 22.73 -26.86 -29.16
CA LEU A 757 21.56 -27.43 -29.86
C LEU A 757 21.68 -28.93 -30.16
N ILE A 758 22.91 -29.48 -30.36
CA ILE A 758 23.13 -30.91 -30.58
C ILE A 758 22.77 -31.70 -29.32
N ASP A 759 23.27 -31.23 -28.17
CA ASP A 759 23.01 -31.90 -26.88
C ASP A 759 21.54 -31.74 -26.48
N ALA A 760 20.91 -30.59 -26.79
CA ALA A 760 19.47 -30.39 -26.60
C ALA A 760 18.67 -31.40 -27.41
N THR A 761 19.08 -31.67 -28.66
CA THR A 761 18.43 -32.70 -29.49
C THR A 761 18.49 -34.07 -28.86
N LYS A 762 19.72 -34.48 -28.40
CA LYS A 762 19.90 -35.81 -27.75
C LYS A 762 19.02 -35.93 -26.50
N ALA A 763 18.99 -34.90 -25.69
CA ALA A 763 18.17 -34.88 -24.47
C ALA A 763 16.67 -35.00 -24.76
N TYR A 764 16.15 -34.21 -25.71
CA TYR A 764 14.73 -34.30 -26.04
C TYR A 764 14.35 -35.58 -26.80
N VAL A 765 15.26 -36.16 -27.60
CA VAL A 765 15.05 -37.48 -28.20
C VAL A 765 14.88 -38.54 -27.10
N MET A 766 15.78 -38.55 -26.11
CA MET A 766 15.64 -39.45 -24.95
C MET A 766 14.32 -39.20 -24.20
N ALA A 767 13.95 -37.96 -23.96
CA ALA A 767 12.70 -37.64 -23.29
C ALA A 767 11.48 -38.16 -24.06
N THR A 768 11.44 -37.96 -25.38
CA THR A 768 10.33 -38.45 -26.25
C THR A 768 10.35 -39.96 -26.46
N THR A 769 11.49 -40.62 -26.30
CA THR A 769 11.60 -42.09 -26.34
C THR A 769 11.01 -42.69 -25.06
N ILE A 770 11.23 -42.04 -23.91
CA ILE A 770 10.74 -42.50 -22.62
C ILE A 770 9.24 -42.22 -22.49
N SER A 771 8.79 -41.07 -22.97
CA SER A 771 7.36 -40.64 -22.95
C SER A 771 6.88 -40.28 -24.36
N PRO A 772 6.56 -41.28 -25.18
CA PRO A 772 6.23 -41.06 -26.60
C PRO A 772 4.90 -40.33 -26.83
N GLU A 773 4.01 -40.31 -25.84
CA GLU A 773 2.71 -39.65 -25.97
C GLU A 773 2.73 -38.17 -25.55
N ASP A 774 3.80 -37.73 -24.87
CA ASP A 774 3.90 -36.32 -24.43
C ASP A 774 4.11 -35.37 -25.63
N ILE A 775 3.04 -34.64 -25.94
CA ILE A 775 3.00 -33.67 -27.05
C ILE A 775 3.98 -32.51 -26.81
N THR A 776 4.14 -32.10 -25.54
CA THR A 776 5.04 -30.98 -25.17
C THR A 776 6.51 -31.33 -25.46
N LEU A 777 6.91 -32.55 -25.15
CA LEU A 777 8.26 -33.01 -25.44
C LEU A 777 8.53 -33.07 -26.95
N LYS A 778 7.55 -33.52 -27.74
CA LYS A 778 7.63 -33.54 -29.21
C LYS A 778 7.72 -32.10 -29.77
N LEU A 779 6.92 -31.16 -29.22
CA LEU A 779 7.00 -29.75 -29.62
C LEU A 779 8.39 -29.16 -29.35
N ASN A 780 8.94 -29.38 -28.16
CA ASN A 780 10.27 -28.91 -27.80
C ASN A 780 11.34 -29.53 -28.70
N LEU A 781 11.25 -30.80 -29.00
CA LEU A 781 12.17 -31.49 -29.93
C LEU A 781 12.07 -30.87 -31.33
N GLY A 782 10.86 -30.64 -31.82
CA GLY A 782 10.62 -29.96 -33.09
C GLY A 782 11.27 -28.57 -33.16
N MET A 783 11.14 -27.80 -32.06
CA MET A 783 11.78 -26.46 -31.97
C MET A 783 13.31 -26.53 -31.96
N VAL A 784 13.90 -27.52 -31.32
CA VAL A 784 15.37 -27.69 -31.32
C VAL A 784 15.85 -28.06 -32.73
N TYR A 785 15.17 -28.99 -33.42
CA TYR A 785 15.50 -29.31 -34.82
C TYR A 785 15.36 -28.09 -35.72
N TYR A 786 14.31 -27.29 -35.56
CA TYR A 786 14.12 -26.06 -36.31
C TYR A 786 15.27 -25.08 -36.08
N ARG A 787 15.67 -24.84 -34.84
CA ARG A 787 16.81 -23.96 -34.52
C ARG A 787 18.16 -24.46 -35.06
N ARG A 788 18.31 -25.77 -35.16
CA ARG A 788 19.48 -26.39 -35.78
C ARG A 788 19.48 -26.31 -37.33
N ARG A 789 18.45 -25.80 -37.91
CA ARG A 789 18.17 -25.83 -39.37
C ARG A 789 18.01 -27.26 -39.93
N ALA A 790 17.74 -28.22 -39.09
CA ALA A 790 17.39 -29.59 -39.42
C ALA A 790 15.89 -29.64 -39.81
N TYR A 791 15.57 -28.99 -40.91
CA TYR A 791 14.19 -28.70 -41.32
C TYR A 791 13.39 -29.95 -41.62
N LYS A 792 14.02 -31.00 -42.17
CA LYS A 792 13.36 -32.26 -42.48
C LYS A 792 12.87 -32.97 -41.20
N GLU A 793 13.75 -33.09 -40.24
CA GLU A 793 13.44 -33.68 -38.93
C GLU A 793 12.44 -32.86 -38.14
N ALA A 794 12.58 -31.54 -38.16
CA ALA A 794 11.64 -30.62 -37.51
C ALA A 794 10.21 -30.79 -38.08
N ALA A 795 10.09 -30.83 -39.41
CA ALA A 795 8.80 -31.02 -40.08
C ALA A 795 8.17 -32.37 -39.76
N GLN A 796 8.98 -33.44 -39.66
CA GLN A 796 8.49 -34.76 -39.28
C GLN A 796 7.93 -34.78 -37.84
N VAL A 797 8.66 -34.16 -36.91
CA VAL A 797 8.22 -34.10 -35.49
C VAL A 797 6.96 -33.25 -35.36
N PHE A 798 6.91 -32.08 -35.96
CA PHE A 798 5.72 -31.24 -35.92
C PHE A 798 4.55 -31.90 -36.66
N GLY A 799 4.80 -32.68 -37.74
CA GLY A 799 3.79 -33.47 -38.39
C GLY A 799 3.14 -34.54 -37.50
N LYS A 800 3.96 -35.20 -36.69
CA LYS A 800 3.45 -36.15 -35.66
C LYS A 800 2.61 -35.43 -34.63
N VAL A 801 3.06 -34.26 -34.15
CA VAL A 801 2.31 -33.45 -33.17
C VAL A 801 0.97 -32.98 -33.76
N ALA A 802 0.96 -32.45 -34.98
CA ALA A 802 -0.25 -31.98 -35.62
C ALA A 802 -1.31 -33.10 -35.77
N LYS A 803 -0.84 -34.34 -36.02
CA LYS A 803 -1.71 -35.50 -36.11
C LYS A 803 -2.24 -35.95 -34.76
N SER A 804 -1.38 -36.04 -33.75
CA SER A 804 -1.76 -36.54 -32.41
C SER A 804 -2.52 -35.53 -31.58
N ALA A 805 -2.26 -34.23 -31.72
CA ALA A 805 -2.97 -33.18 -30.97
C ALA A 805 -4.30 -32.75 -31.60
N GLY A 806 -4.49 -33.06 -32.88
CA GLY A 806 -5.66 -32.63 -33.64
C GLY A 806 -5.63 -31.18 -34.12
N PRO A 807 -6.32 -30.85 -35.23
CA PRO A 807 -6.22 -29.55 -35.91
C PRO A 807 -6.89 -28.39 -35.11
N LYS A 808 -7.77 -28.69 -34.18
CA LYS A 808 -8.46 -27.68 -33.34
C LYS A 808 -7.71 -27.34 -32.07
N SER A 809 -6.73 -28.14 -31.65
CA SER A 809 -5.97 -27.87 -30.43
C SER A 809 -4.94 -26.77 -30.68
N GLN A 810 -4.65 -25.99 -29.65
CA GLN A 810 -3.61 -24.95 -29.67
C GLN A 810 -2.23 -25.50 -30.07
N GLN A 811 -1.90 -26.70 -29.61
CA GLN A 811 -0.65 -27.39 -29.92
C GLN A 811 -0.60 -27.88 -31.37
N GLY A 812 -1.70 -28.38 -31.89
CA GLY A 812 -1.84 -28.79 -33.28
C GLY A 812 -1.76 -27.62 -34.25
N GLN A 813 -2.41 -26.51 -33.92
CA GLN A 813 -2.32 -25.25 -34.70
C GLN A 813 -0.91 -24.70 -34.71
N TYR A 814 -0.25 -24.70 -33.55
CA TYR A 814 1.15 -24.26 -33.44
C TYR A 814 2.07 -25.14 -34.30
N ALA A 815 1.94 -26.46 -34.23
CA ALA A 815 2.70 -27.39 -35.02
C ALA A 815 2.49 -27.17 -36.54
N SER A 816 1.25 -26.94 -36.95
CA SER A 816 0.92 -26.64 -38.37
C SER A 816 1.52 -25.31 -38.85
N LYS A 817 1.51 -24.27 -38.03
CA LYS A 817 2.20 -23.00 -38.31
C LYS A 817 3.70 -23.19 -38.45
N MET A 818 4.30 -24.01 -37.60
CA MET A 818 5.74 -24.28 -37.65
C MET A 818 6.11 -25.06 -38.91
N ILE A 819 5.30 -26.01 -39.34
CA ILE A 819 5.51 -26.75 -40.62
C ILE A 819 5.46 -25.79 -41.82
N ALA A 820 4.45 -24.90 -41.84
CA ALA A 820 4.36 -23.90 -42.89
C ALA A 820 5.62 -23.00 -42.96
N ARG A 821 6.09 -22.55 -41.81
CA ARG A 821 7.29 -21.73 -41.67
C ARG A 821 8.56 -22.49 -42.14
N ILE A 822 8.70 -23.73 -41.72
CA ILE A 822 9.83 -24.58 -42.11
C ILE A 822 9.85 -24.77 -43.62
N ASN A 823 8.71 -24.98 -44.27
CA ASN A 823 8.60 -25.14 -45.71
C ASN A 823 9.04 -23.89 -46.49
N VAL A 824 8.79 -22.69 -45.96
CA VAL A 824 9.26 -21.43 -46.52
C VAL A 824 10.78 -21.27 -46.38
N GLU A 825 11.31 -21.47 -45.18
CA GLU A 825 12.73 -21.29 -44.86
C GLU A 825 13.62 -22.37 -45.51
N ALA A 826 13.12 -23.59 -45.62
CA ALA A 826 13.84 -24.67 -46.34
C ALA A 826 13.94 -24.40 -47.85
N ARG A 827 12.94 -23.78 -48.47
CA ARG A 827 12.98 -23.35 -49.87
C ARG A 827 13.97 -22.20 -50.08
N GLN A 828 14.05 -21.26 -49.14
CA GLN A 828 15.01 -20.14 -49.20
C GLN A 828 16.46 -20.60 -48.99
N SER A 829 16.69 -21.64 -48.18
CA SER A 829 18.03 -22.19 -47.92
C SER A 829 18.54 -23.16 -49.03
N SER A 830 17.68 -23.62 -49.92
CA SER A 830 18.01 -24.48 -51.09
C SER A 830 18.11 -23.72 -52.42
N ALA A 831 17.93 -22.40 -52.44
CA ALA A 831 18.21 -21.56 -53.59
C ALA A 831 19.73 -21.41 -53.74
N PRO A 832 20.32 -21.64 -54.95
CA PRO A 832 21.73 -21.37 -55.15
C PRO A 832 22.04 -19.88 -54.92
N PRO A 833 23.24 -19.51 -54.49
CA PRO A 833 23.62 -18.11 -54.37
C PRO A 833 23.57 -17.49 -55.75
N GLU A 834 22.72 -16.47 -55.92
CA GLU A 834 22.85 -15.58 -57.05
C GLU A 834 24.20 -14.88 -56.93
N PHE A 835 25.07 -15.20 -57.88
CA PHE A 835 26.30 -14.47 -58.10
C PHE A 835 25.94 -13.08 -58.66
N GLU A 836 26.21 -12.03 -57.83
CA GLU A 836 26.72 -10.77 -58.29
C GLU A 836 27.97 -10.41 -57.50
#